data_add16927ada8eaa0a7235c3a4b27229e
#
_entry.id   add16927ada8eaa0a7235c3a4b27229e
#
_cell.length_a   1.000
_cell.length_b   1.000
_cell.length_c   1.000
_cell.angle_alpha   90.00
_cell.angle_beta   90.00
_cell.angle_gamma   90.00
#
_symmetry.space_group_name_H-M   'P 1'
#
loop_
_entity.id
_entity.type
_entity.pdbx_description
1 polymer ?
#
loop_
_entity_poly.entity_id
_entity_poly.type
_entity_poly.pdbx_seq_one_letter_code
_entity_poly.pdbx_strand_id
1 'polypeptide(L)'
;MVKPGKFIACGMALAWLAANRPASAAPTGTATVSAALAADGRTFRVTAPGVSGFHGGFAARIQAGEHKQDLASADGTVVEAVQYLTEKTPFGRAEVSAVTLRFAKAQVDLLFRLGRVAGVPGVLAQAGIRNGSQAAIALLSVTPVAALTQVAGEASDWLLTSMDPVSGYQKPLADIHSTQHVWECGSLYRRDGVGLLFGPVGTPIAYLDTRVSHPGDNEVELDLTAQMSGARVDPGETRWGQQVLLVMEPPQNALARWAEWVGKTHGARTAKGALSGWTSWYFLGGNVSGKDVLEVADAALNSQERLRPEVIQIDEGYENFRGDEETNEKFPEGLAYYAQRIKATGARPGLQLGLPAKRGKPTMVDAAAWADLAGRIRHAVDSGFSYLKINFYGLEILPETDPTKTSFEVMRDGFAKLRDAAGDSTYLLYCDFQADRATVGLVDASRTGAAADRNSVRSTMSDVLRSYQLHGRWFAVDNGNYYMGTDITNVSAIAGGWPLVRTWMSMLGLSCGMATTSDPWQWDSFKANWRNVEVLTPPATERSEVLDLGTSEEWPRVVGHVKREWGESTVALLWNPGTTERAITLDFVQAGMDPQRRYAVWSFWDNRYLGVAKGSWTTPTLAPSASQHLCFTDLDRTPNKPVLVGSNLHIFCGAAETKRVTSSRGSMQIELADAGAREGYLFVYSRLPLVLNAASGLEITGIAQAGEYMWRIGVAGRQRGVAQRLELNVLLPVTQQLWFWLLIASVVLSLAFAASRWVVGLRFQRQHALDQERVRIARDLHDEIGANLSHISILSSLAAKPGTAPDTSRAHNSEVANVARQTILAFDEILWSINPKNDSLQSLSHFICRRTEEILAPAKLACQFELDESFPNRFVPPQRRHGLLLAVKEALHNILKHAGATRVELRCMMDAAVFVVLMSDNGCGFDPQAVASATQRRQGHGLENMRRRLAELGGECRLESSAGNGTRITFRLPLD
;
A
#
# COMPACT_ATOMS: atom_id res chain seq x y z
N MET A 1 -49.46 -30.45 -21.87
CA MET A 1 -48.99 -29.35 -22.71
C MET A 1 -50.00 -28.21 -22.64
N VAL A 2 -49.82 -27.28 -21.74
CA VAL A 2 -50.69 -26.11 -21.61
C VAL A 2 -49.91 -24.95 -22.29
N LYS A 3 -50.52 -24.33 -23.28
CA LYS A 3 -49.92 -23.15 -23.94
C LYS A 3 -49.70 -22.03 -22.91
N PRO A 4 -48.58 -21.34 -22.91
CA PRO A 4 -48.36 -20.18 -22.03
C PRO A 4 -49.37 -19.09 -22.39
N GLY A 5 -50.15 -18.61 -21.40
CA GLY A 5 -51.01 -17.45 -21.52
C GLY A 5 -50.12 -16.19 -21.79
N LYS A 6 -50.40 -15.53 -22.88
CA LYS A 6 -49.80 -14.22 -23.20
C LYS A 6 -50.31 -13.22 -22.17
N PHE A 7 -49.42 -12.71 -21.33
CA PHE A 7 -49.62 -11.43 -20.67
C PHE A 7 -49.59 -10.36 -21.73
N ILE A 8 -50.70 -9.64 -21.91
CA ILE A 8 -50.83 -8.56 -22.87
C ILE A 8 -50.13 -7.35 -22.24
N ALA A 9 -48.90 -7.07 -22.69
CA ALA A 9 -48.29 -5.76 -22.47
C ALA A 9 -49.15 -4.74 -23.20
N CYS A 10 -49.73 -3.80 -22.45
CA CYS A 10 -50.73 -2.83 -22.90
C CYS A 10 -50.08 -1.85 -23.92
N GLY A 11 -50.71 -1.69 -25.07
CA GLY A 11 -50.24 -0.95 -26.26
C GLY A 11 -50.13 0.56 -26.12
N MET A 12 -49.54 1.11 -25.06
CA MET A 12 -49.24 2.52 -24.87
C MET A 12 -47.76 2.89 -25.01
N ALA A 13 -46.86 1.93 -25.31
CA ALA A 13 -45.41 2.20 -25.41
C ALA A 13 -44.99 2.95 -26.67
N LEU A 14 -45.76 2.99 -27.73
CA LEU A 14 -45.35 3.47 -29.05
C LEU A 14 -45.31 5.01 -29.26
N ALA A 15 -45.87 5.82 -28.34
CA ALA A 15 -45.92 7.28 -28.50
C ALA A 15 -44.74 8.05 -27.84
N TRP A 16 -43.89 7.39 -27.09
CA TRP A 16 -42.85 8.05 -26.27
C TRP A 16 -41.40 7.88 -26.78
N LEU A 17 -41.18 7.06 -27.77
CA LEU A 17 -39.84 6.70 -28.30
C LEU A 17 -39.15 7.77 -29.17
N ALA A 18 -39.84 8.89 -29.49
CA ALA A 18 -39.30 9.89 -30.42
C ALA A 18 -38.49 11.04 -29.75
N ALA A 19 -38.39 11.15 -28.44
CA ALA A 19 -37.96 12.40 -27.80
C ALA A 19 -36.63 12.36 -27.04
N ASN A 20 -35.92 11.24 -26.90
CA ASN A 20 -34.65 11.29 -26.12
C ASN A 20 -33.54 10.43 -26.74
N ARG A 21 -32.66 11.05 -27.50
CA ARG A 21 -31.30 10.56 -27.77
C ARG A 21 -30.36 11.12 -26.69
N PRO A 22 -29.64 10.30 -25.91
CA PRO A 22 -28.60 10.83 -25.03
C PRO A 22 -27.24 10.90 -25.73
N ALA A 23 -26.58 12.03 -25.55
CA ALA A 23 -25.19 12.24 -25.90
C ALA A 23 -24.28 11.47 -24.88
N SER A 24 -23.20 10.87 -25.39
CA SER A 24 -22.17 10.19 -24.62
C SER A 24 -21.36 11.17 -23.75
N ALA A 25 -21.47 11.05 -22.44
CA ALA A 25 -20.48 11.60 -21.50
C ALA A 25 -20.37 10.65 -20.29
N ALA A 26 -19.14 10.40 -19.86
CA ALA A 26 -18.83 9.58 -18.67
C ALA A 26 -19.51 10.14 -17.41
N PRO A 27 -20.08 9.32 -16.52
CA PRO A 27 -20.81 9.82 -15.36
C PRO A 27 -19.87 10.14 -14.21
N THR A 28 -19.59 11.42 -14.01
CA THR A 28 -19.14 11.96 -12.71
C THR A 28 -20.34 12.64 -12.06
N GLY A 29 -21.09 11.87 -11.28
CA GLY A 29 -22.22 12.36 -10.49
C GLY A 29 -23.00 11.16 -9.96
N THR A 30 -23.28 11.10 -8.67
CA THR A 30 -24.13 10.10 -8.03
C THR A 30 -25.56 10.20 -8.56
N ALA A 31 -25.81 9.60 -9.70
CA ALA A 31 -27.17 9.50 -10.24
C ALA A 31 -27.96 8.56 -9.30
N THR A 32 -28.96 9.09 -8.63
CA THR A 32 -29.77 8.37 -7.68
C THR A 32 -30.77 7.47 -8.40
N VAL A 33 -30.87 6.21 -7.93
CA VAL A 33 -31.96 5.33 -8.32
C VAL A 33 -33.28 5.95 -7.85
N SER A 34 -34.26 6.07 -8.73
CA SER A 34 -35.61 6.51 -8.37
C SER A 34 -36.63 5.41 -8.61
N ALA A 35 -37.64 5.36 -7.76
CA ALA A 35 -38.76 4.45 -7.90
C ALA A 35 -40.06 5.19 -7.55
N ALA A 36 -41.06 5.08 -8.38
CA ALA A 36 -42.34 5.73 -8.15
C ALA A 36 -43.51 4.89 -8.71
N LEU A 37 -44.61 4.85 -7.99
CA LEU A 37 -45.88 4.42 -8.54
C LEU A 37 -46.40 5.51 -9.50
N ALA A 38 -47.02 5.08 -10.61
CA ALA A 38 -47.72 6.00 -11.49
C ALA A 38 -48.95 6.59 -10.79
N ALA A 39 -49.46 7.70 -11.27
CA ALA A 39 -50.59 8.40 -10.68
C ALA A 39 -51.86 7.51 -10.69
N ASP A 40 -51.95 6.57 -11.62
CA ASP A 40 -53.06 5.59 -11.70
C ASP A 40 -52.95 4.44 -10.70
N GLY A 41 -51.82 4.34 -9.94
CA GLY A 41 -51.55 3.30 -8.99
C GLY A 41 -51.46 1.87 -9.56
N ARG A 42 -51.48 1.70 -10.86
CA ARG A 42 -51.51 0.40 -11.56
C ARG A 42 -50.13 0.00 -12.12
N THR A 43 -49.30 0.97 -12.35
CA THR A 43 -47.93 0.77 -12.89
C THR A 43 -46.90 1.42 -12.01
N PHE A 44 -45.68 1.02 -12.15
CA PHE A 44 -44.50 1.67 -11.52
C PHE A 44 -43.42 1.96 -12.53
N ARG A 45 -42.56 2.91 -12.18
CA ARG A 45 -41.33 3.22 -12.90
C ARG A 45 -40.14 3.16 -11.94
N VAL A 46 -39.07 2.52 -12.38
CA VAL A 46 -37.76 2.54 -11.73
C VAL A 46 -36.75 3.09 -12.73
N THR A 47 -36.01 4.10 -12.36
CA THR A 47 -34.91 4.64 -13.18
C THR A 47 -33.59 4.44 -12.49
N ALA A 48 -32.59 4.02 -13.25
CA ALA A 48 -31.24 3.79 -12.77
C ALA A 48 -30.21 4.33 -13.76
N PRO A 49 -29.02 4.72 -13.30
CA PRO A 49 -27.96 5.15 -14.20
C PRO A 49 -27.58 4.03 -15.18
N GLY A 50 -27.55 4.34 -16.47
CA GLY A 50 -27.09 3.39 -17.50
C GLY A 50 -28.06 2.30 -17.91
N VAL A 51 -29.17 2.15 -17.21
CA VAL A 51 -30.29 1.28 -17.60
C VAL A 51 -31.47 2.16 -17.95
N SER A 52 -32.02 2.03 -19.15
CA SER A 52 -33.29 2.68 -19.52
C SER A 52 -34.36 2.20 -18.55
N GLY A 53 -35.04 3.10 -17.87
CA GLY A 53 -35.89 2.76 -16.73
C GLY A 53 -36.83 1.57 -16.95
N PHE A 54 -37.02 0.79 -15.92
CA PHE A 54 -38.03 -0.27 -15.86
C PHE A 54 -39.43 0.37 -15.81
N HIS A 55 -40.29 -0.14 -16.60
CA HIS A 55 -41.69 0.24 -16.59
C HIS A 55 -42.52 -1.02 -16.52
N GLY A 56 -43.40 -1.15 -15.52
CA GLY A 56 -44.15 -2.40 -15.36
C GLY A 56 -45.29 -2.30 -14.38
N GLY A 57 -45.93 -3.48 -14.15
CA GLY A 57 -46.99 -3.70 -13.21
C GLY A 57 -46.66 -4.84 -12.23
N PHE A 58 -47.64 -5.27 -11.53
CA PHE A 58 -47.59 -6.36 -10.57
C PHE A 58 -48.84 -7.24 -10.73
N ALA A 59 -48.74 -8.51 -10.28
CA ALA A 59 -49.83 -9.48 -10.48
C ALA A 59 -49.89 -10.52 -9.38
N ALA A 60 -51.00 -11.25 -9.34
CA ALA A 60 -51.10 -12.48 -8.60
C ALA A 60 -51.91 -13.51 -9.41
N ARG A 61 -51.66 -14.80 -9.16
CA ARG A 61 -52.46 -15.89 -9.69
C ARG A 61 -53.08 -16.65 -8.54
N ILE A 62 -54.41 -16.79 -8.57
CA ILE A 62 -55.17 -17.46 -7.55
C ILE A 62 -55.95 -18.63 -8.17
N GLN A 63 -56.42 -19.54 -7.31
CA GLN A 63 -57.39 -20.57 -7.67
C GLN A 63 -58.54 -20.54 -6.67
N ALA A 64 -59.77 -20.34 -7.19
CA ALA A 64 -61.01 -20.39 -6.43
C ALA A 64 -61.86 -21.58 -6.95
N GLY A 65 -61.94 -22.63 -6.15
CA GLY A 65 -62.44 -23.94 -6.58
C GLY A 65 -61.61 -24.51 -7.71
N GLU A 66 -62.24 -24.84 -8.85
CA GLU A 66 -61.51 -25.35 -10.03
C GLU A 66 -60.96 -24.26 -10.96
N HIS A 67 -61.31 -22.99 -10.72
CA HIS A 67 -61.01 -21.90 -11.63
C HIS A 67 -59.72 -21.17 -11.22
N LYS A 68 -58.73 -21.14 -12.12
CA LYS A 68 -57.53 -20.30 -12.00
C LYS A 68 -57.79 -18.94 -12.59
N GLN A 69 -57.38 -17.91 -11.88
CA GLN A 69 -57.54 -16.49 -12.29
C GLN A 69 -56.22 -15.75 -12.16
N ASP A 70 -55.90 -14.96 -13.19
CA ASP A 70 -54.78 -14.00 -13.18
C ASP A 70 -55.34 -12.62 -12.82
N LEU A 71 -54.71 -11.98 -11.83
CA LEU A 71 -55.03 -10.66 -11.33
C LEU A 71 -53.89 -9.73 -11.74
N ALA A 72 -54.00 -9.10 -12.90
CA ALA A 72 -52.98 -8.13 -13.35
C ALA A 72 -53.31 -6.70 -12.86
N SER A 73 -52.35 -5.95 -12.43
CA SER A 73 -52.54 -4.57 -11.91
C SER A 73 -53.24 -3.66 -12.89
N ALA A 74 -53.10 -3.88 -14.19
CA ALA A 74 -53.77 -3.14 -15.24
C ALA A 74 -55.29 -3.25 -15.19
N ASP A 75 -55.84 -4.40 -14.73
CA ASP A 75 -57.27 -4.70 -14.74
C ASP A 75 -57.95 -4.35 -13.39
N GLY A 76 -57.19 -4.05 -12.36
CA GLY A 76 -57.74 -3.75 -11.03
C GLY A 76 -58.27 -2.34 -10.88
N THR A 77 -59.18 -2.12 -9.95
CA THR A 77 -59.71 -0.82 -9.58
C THR A 77 -59.03 -0.33 -8.30
N VAL A 78 -58.41 0.85 -8.32
CA VAL A 78 -57.78 1.46 -7.13
C VAL A 78 -58.87 1.74 -6.09
N VAL A 79 -58.69 1.20 -4.91
CA VAL A 79 -59.66 1.36 -3.77
C VAL A 79 -59.09 2.17 -2.63
N GLU A 80 -57.76 2.27 -2.56
CA GLU A 80 -57.04 3.09 -1.60
C GLU A 80 -56.05 3.96 -2.36
N ALA A 81 -56.04 5.27 -2.08
CA ALA A 81 -55.02 6.18 -2.64
C ALA A 81 -53.62 5.73 -2.25
N VAL A 82 -52.64 6.10 -3.04
CA VAL A 82 -51.22 5.75 -2.74
C VAL A 82 -50.86 6.27 -1.36
N GLN A 83 -50.49 5.35 -0.48
CA GLN A 83 -50.01 5.63 0.87
C GLN A 83 -48.49 5.67 0.89
N TYR A 84 -47.92 6.58 1.68
CA TYR A 84 -46.46 6.68 1.89
C TYR A 84 -46.12 6.20 3.31
N LEU A 85 -45.30 5.17 3.40
CA LEU A 85 -44.97 4.45 4.63
C LEU A 85 -43.44 4.51 4.80
N THR A 86 -43.00 4.28 6.04
CA THR A 86 -41.59 4.06 6.34
C THR A 86 -41.41 2.68 6.97
N GLU A 87 -40.58 1.85 6.39
CA GLU A 87 -40.27 0.50 6.87
C GLU A 87 -38.82 0.40 7.33
N LYS A 88 -38.56 -0.40 8.37
CA LYS A 88 -37.20 -0.72 8.84
C LYS A 88 -36.66 -1.88 8.04
N THR A 89 -35.41 -1.73 7.54
CA THR A 89 -34.68 -2.77 6.82
C THR A 89 -33.33 -3.04 7.47
N PRO A 90 -32.65 -4.13 7.14
CA PRO A 90 -31.26 -4.38 7.63
C PRO A 90 -30.23 -3.29 7.28
N PHE A 91 -30.52 -2.46 6.29
CA PHE A 91 -29.62 -1.38 5.82
C PHE A 91 -30.16 0.03 6.08
N GLY A 92 -31.16 0.17 6.90
CA GLY A 92 -31.75 1.47 7.28
C GLY A 92 -33.24 1.57 7.03
N ARG A 93 -33.76 2.78 6.93
CA ARG A 93 -35.18 3.03 6.66
C ARG A 93 -35.45 3.01 5.17
N ALA A 94 -36.54 2.38 4.77
CA ALA A 94 -37.09 2.44 3.44
C ALA A 94 -38.32 3.35 3.37
N GLU A 95 -38.35 4.22 2.40
CA GLU A 95 -39.54 4.99 2.02
C GLU A 95 -40.35 4.14 1.04
N VAL A 96 -41.57 3.81 1.40
CA VAL A 96 -42.44 2.86 0.68
C VAL A 96 -43.71 3.52 0.22
N SER A 97 -44.04 3.40 -1.05
CA SER A 97 -45.35 3.73 -1.62
C SER A 97 -46.20 2.47 -1.71
N ALA A 98 -47.40 2.48 -1.19
CA ALA A 98 -48.31 1.34 -1.20
C ALA A 98 -49.64 1.68 -1.89
N VAL A 99 -50.21 0.68 -2.57
CA VAL A 99 -51.52 0.78 -3.26
C VAL A 99 -52.32 -0.52 -3.11
N THR A 100 -53.62 -0.40 -3.11
CA THR A 100 -54.59 -1.52 -3.10
C THR A 100 -55.48 -1.45 -4.32
N LEU A 101 -55.53 -2.54 -5.09
CA LEU A 101 -56.38 -2.71 -6.27
C LEU A 101 -57.44 -3.79 -6.03
N ARG A 102 -58.74 -3.49 -6.29
CA ARG A 102 -59.82 -4.42 -6.15
C ARG A 102 -60.17 -5.13 -7.45
N PHE A 103 -60.32 -6.43 -7.34
CA PHE A 103 -60.88 -7.28 -8.38
C PHE A 103 -62.27 -7.76 -7.96
N ALA A 104 -63.28 -7.00 -8.34
CA ALA A 104 -64.63 -7.19 -7.85
C ALA A 104 -65.23 -8.57 -8.20
N LYS A 105 -64.91 -9.10 -9.39
CA LYS A 105 -65.41 -10.46 -9.80
C LYS A 105 -64.76 -11.56 -8.98
N ALA A 106 -63.53 -11.47 -8.62
CA ALA A 106 -62.80 -12.42 -7.81
C ALA A 106 -63.06 -12.19 -6.30
N GLN A 107 -63.61 -11.05 -5.91
CA GLN A 107 -63.72 -10.58 -4.54
C GLN A 107 -62.34 -10.59 -3.80
N VAL A 108 -61.25 -10.19 -4.50
CA VAL A 108 -59.89 -10.16 -4.00
C VAL A 108 -59.32 -8.77 -4.20
N ASP A 109 -58.59 -8.28 -3.19
CA ASP A 109 -57.74 -7.08 -3.30
C ASP A 109 -56.30 -7.52 -3.56
N LEU A 110 -55.68 -6.94 -4.60
CA LEU A 110 -54.24 -7.05 -4.90
C LEU A 110 -53.54 -5.88 -4.24
N LEU A 111 -52.57 -6.17 -3.39
CA LEU A 111 -51.77 -5.23 -2.61
C LEU A 111 -50.41 -5.12 -3.24
N PHE A 112 -49.83 -3.90 -3.25
CA PHE A 112 -48.50 -3.68 -3.76
C PHE A 112 -47.75 -2.63 -2.94
N ARG A 113 -46.45 -2.87 -2.75
CA ARG A 113 -45.51 -1.96 -2.10
C ARG A 113 -44.27 -1.79 -2.95
N LEU A 114 -43.83 -0.52 -3.13
CA LEU A 114 -42.61 -0.16 -3.82
C LEU A 114 -41.77 0.74 -2.92
N GLY A 115 -40.57 0.33 -2.55
CA GLY A 115 -39.73 1.02 -1.57
C GLY A 115 -38.36 1.37 -2.07
N ARG A 116 -37.79 2.41 -1.47
CA ARG A 116 -36.39 2.79 -1.67
C ARG A 116 -35.70 2.90 -0.33
N VAL A 117 -34.55 2.26 -0.19
CA VAL A 117 -33.72 2.28 1.03
C VAL A 117 -32.68 3.38 0.93
N ALA A 118 -32.60 4.24 1.94
CA ALA A 118 -31.59 5.30 1.98
C ALA A 118 -30.17 4.70 1.98
N GLY A 119 -29.29 5.18 1.09
CA GLY A 119 -27.91 4.71 0.97
C GLY A 119 -27.73 3.34 0.24
N VAL A 120 -28.83 2.76 -0.27
CA VAL A 120 -28.77 1.57 -1.14
C VAL A 120 -29.23 1.97 -2.53
N PRO A 121 -28.43 1.83 -3.58
CA PRO A 121 -28.84 2.11 -4.95
C PRO A 121 -29.73 0.98 -5.47
N GLY A 122 -30.93 0.84 -4.88
CA GLY A 122 -31.84 -0.27 -5.16
C GLY A 122 -33.28 0.04 -4.78
N VAL A 123 -34.14 -0.86 -5.19
CA VAL A 123 -35.58 -0.77 -5.04
C VAL A 123 -36.12 -2.07 -4.45
N LEU A 124 -37.01 -1.96 -3.49
CA LEU A 124 -37.79 -3.06 -2.93
C LEU A 124 -39.17 -3.10 -3.57
N ALA A 125 -39.62 -4.28 -3.96
CA ALA A 125 -40.98 -4.48 -4.41
C ALA A 125 -41.61 -5.71 -3.71
N GLN A 126 -42.86 -5.60 -3.33
CA GLN A 126 -43.62 -6.69 -2.75
C GLN A 126 -45.08 -6.59 -3.18
N ALA A 127 -45.67 -7.72 -3.56
CA ALA A 127 -47.10 -7.81 -3.79
C ALA A 127 -47.71 -8.89 -2.91
N GLY A 128 -49.00 -8.82 -2.71
CA GLY A 128 -49.80 -9.76 -1.91
C GLY A 128 -51.27 -9.65 -2.25
N ILE A 129 -52.10 -10.47 -1.63
CA ILE A 129 -53.55 -10.45 -1.80
C ILE A 129 -54.26 -10.35 -0.44
N ARG A 130 -55.47 -9.78 -0.46
CA ARG A 130 -56.45 -9.89 0.62
C ARG A 130 -57.67 -10.59 0.09
N ASN A 131 -58.05 -11.70 0.68
CA ASN A 131 -59.25 -12.45 0.29
C ASN A 131 -60.51 -11.81 0.86
N GLY A 132 -61.26 -11.10 0.05
CA GLY A 132 -62.52 -10.48 0.40
C GLY A 132 -63.75 -11.40 0.12
N SER A 133 -63.54 -12.61 -0.38
CA SER A 133 -64.58 -13.56 -0.69
C SER A 133 -65.08 -14.29 0.59
N GLN A 134 -66.18 -15.06 0.46
CA GLN A 134 -66.68 -15.86 1.58
C GLN A 134 -66.08 -17.28 1.67
N ALA A 135 -65.23 -17.65 0.74
CA ALA A 135 -64.58 -18.96 0.66
C ALA A 135 -63.04 -18.82 0.67
N ALA A 136 -62.34 -19.84 1.15
CA ALA A 136 -60.88 -19.90 1.06
C ALA A 136 -60.46 -20.02 -0.42
N ILE A 137 -59.35 -19.36 -0.77
CA ILE A 137 -58.71 -19.43 -2.08
C ILE A 137 -57.30 -19.97 -1.97
N ALA A 138 -56.80 -20.58 -3.03
CA ALA A 138 -55.42 -20.99 -3.11
C ALA A 138 -54.61 -19.91 -3.85
N LEU A 139 -53.55 -19.42 -3.24
CA LEU A 139 -52.60 -18.48 -3.85
C LEU A 139 -51.51 -19.28 -4.55
N LEU A 140 -51.48 -19.24 -5.88
CA LEU A 140 -50.53 -19.99 -6.70
C LEU A 140 -49.22 -19.27 -6.87
N SER A 141 -49.26 -17.97 -7.18
CA SER A 141 -48.09 -17.12 -7.33
C SER A 141 -48.40 -15.66 -7.12
N VAL A 142 -47.35 -14.86 -6.82
CA VAL A 142 -47.40 -13.41 -6.75
C VAL A 142 -46.20 -12.87 -7.53
N THR A 143 -46.45 -11.94 -8.43
CA THR A 143 -45.43 -11.29 -9.27
C THR A 143 -45.31 -9.81 -8.88
N PRO A 144 -44.42 -9.44 -7.94
CA PRO A 144 -44.22 -8.05 -7.54
C PRO A 144 -43.61 -7.19 -8.65
N VAL A 145 -42.94 -7.79 -9.62
CA VAL A 145 -42.33 -7.07 -10.76
C VAL A 145 -42.65 -7.86 -12.03
N ALA A 146 -43.46 -7.26 -12.89
CA ALA A 146 -43.70 -7.68 -14.26
C ALA A 146 -43.37 -6.48 -15.13
N ALA A 147 -42.13 -6.40 -15.65
CA ALA A 147 -41.62 -5.18 -16.22
C ALA A 147 -40.93 -5.39 -17.57
N LEU A 148 -41.07 -4.38 -18.38
CA LEU A 148 -40.30 -4.19 -19.63
C LEU A 148 -39.22 -3.15 -19.42
N THR A 149 -38.04 -3.40 -19.92
CA THR A 149 -36.95 -2.42 -19.98
C THR A 149 -36.26 -2.48 -21.33
N GLN A 150 -35.56 -1.43 -21.66
CA GLN A 150 -34.64 -1.41 -22.80
C GLN A 150 -33.23 -1.34 -22.29
N VAL A 151 -32.34 -2.19 -22.82
CA VAL A 151 -30.92 -2.15 -22.52
C VAL A 151 -30.22 -1.19 -23.46
N ALA A 152 -29.25 -0.43 -22.94
CA ALA A 152 -28.48 0.53 -23.72
C ALA A 152 -27.34 -0.16 -24.47
N GLY A 153 -27.15 0.11 -25.76
CA GLY A 153 -26.13 -0.50 -26.62
C GLY A 153 -26.63 -1.80 -27.26
N GLU A 154 -25.72 -2.69 -27.60
CA GLU A 154 -26.03 -3.95 -28.28
C GLU A 154 -26.42 -5.05 -27.25
N ALA A 155 -27.36 -5.91 -27.59
CA ALA A 155 -27.77 -7.05 -26.73
C ALA A 155 -26.62 -8.02 -26.45
N SER A 156 -25.65 -8.15 -27.36
CA SER A 156 -24.43 -8.96 -27.18
C SER A 156 -23.51 -8.44 -26.08
N ASP A 157 -23.61 -7.15 -25.71
CA ASP A 157 -22.82 -6.56 -24.62
C ASP A 157 -23.40 -6.87 -23.24
N TRP A 158 -24.62 -7.35 -23.16
CA TRP A 158 -25.33 -7.66 -21.94
C TRP A 158 -25.32 -9.15 -21.64
N LEU A 159 -25.13 -9.49 -20.36
CA LEU A 159 -25.07 -10.85 -19.86
C LEU A 159 -26.18 -11.09 -18.86
N LEU A 160 -27.00 -12.11 -19.09
CA LEU A 160 -27.89 -12.67 -18.11
C LEU A 160 -27.15 -13.73 -17.31
N THR A 161 -27.09 -13.58 -16.00
CA THR A 161 -26.49 -14.55 -15.07
C THR A 161 -27.53 -15.09 -14.12
N SER A 162 -27.67 -16.41 -14.09
CA SER A 162 -28.39 -17.13 -13.03
C SER A 162 -27.41 -17.55 -11.96
N MET A 163 -27.68 -17.16 -10.71
CA MET A 163 -26.83 -17.50 -9.55
C MET A 163 -27.23 -18.85 -8.94
N ASP A 164 -28.15 -19.59 -9.57
CA ASP A 164 -28.52 -20.94 -9.13
C ASP A 164 -27.23 -21.81 -9.07
N PRO A 165 -26.92 -22.42 -7.94
CA PRO A 165 -25.71 -23.23 -7.79
C PRO A 165 -25.69 -24.50 -8.66
N VAL A 166 -26.84 -25.03 -9.06
CA VAL A 166 -26.95 -26.30 -9.84
C VAL A 166 -27.20 -26.06 -11.32
N SER A 167 -28.15 -25.17 -11.62
CA SER A 167 -28.60 -24.91 -12.99
C SER A 167 -28.15 -23.50 -13.46
N GLY A 168 -27.28 -22.88 -12.72
CA GLY A 168 -26.81 -21.53 -13.03
C GLY A 168 -26.08 -21.48 -14.36
N TYR A 169 -26.30 -20.40 -15.05
CA TYR A 169 -25.69 -20.10 -16.35
C TYR A 169 -25.37 -18.62 -16.47
N GLN A 170 -24.52 -18.31 -17.41
CA GLN A 170 -24.26 -16.97 -17.86
C GLN A 170 -24.24 -16.95 -19.39
N LYS A 171 -25.07 -16.10 -19.97
CA LYS A 171 -25.25 -16.03 -21.42
C LYS A 171 -25.36 -14.59 -21.91
N PRO A 172 -24.87 -14.27 -23.09
CA PRO A 172 -25.20 -13.02 -23.76
C PRO A 172 -26.72 -12.90 -23.95
N LEU A 173 -27.25 -11.69 -23.80
CA LEU A 173 -28.67 -11.44 -24.00
C LEU A 173 -29.08 -11.76 -25.44
N ALA A 174 -28.21 -11.50 -26.40
CA ALA A 174 -28.43 -11.84 -27.82
C ALA A 174 -28.66 -13.34 -28.08
N ASP A 175 -28.18 -14.23 -27.19
CA ASP A 175 -28.34 -15.69 -27.32
C ASP A 175 -29.64 -16.20 -26.64
N ILE A 176 -30.46 -15.30 -26.13
CA ILE A 176 -31.71 -15.65 -25.47
C ILE A 176 -32.82 -15.64 -26.51
N HIS A 177 -33.15 -16.83 -27.05
CA HIS A 177 -34.23 -17.05 -28.04
C HIS A 177 -35.53 -17.60 -27.47
N SER A 178 -35.53 -17.91 -26.16
CA SER A 178 -36.71 -18.38 -25.43
C SER A 178 -36.66 -17.85 -24.01
N THR A 179 -37.82 -17.82 -23.33
CA THR A 179 -37.88 -17.43 -21.90
C THR A 179 -36.91 -18.28 -21.08
N GLN A 180 -36.04 -17.61 -20.34
CA GLN A 180 -35.11 -18.22 -19.40
C GLN A 180 -35.70 -18.15 -17.98
N HIS A 181 -35.49 -19.21 -17.20
CA HIS A 181 -35.85 -19.25 -15.80
C HIS A 181 -34.60 -19.02 -14.95
N VAL A 182 -34.71 -18.06 -14.05
CA VAL A 182 -33.65 -17.74 -13.08
C VAL A 182 -34.21 -17.98 -11.69
N TRP A 183 -33.71 -18.99 -11.03
CA TRP A 183 -34.14 -19.33 -9.67
C TRP A 183 -33.42 -18.47 -8.64
N GLU A 184 -34.20 -17.97 -7.67
CA GLU A 184 -33.74 -17.17 -6.52
C GLU A 184 -33.06 -15.87 -6.95
N CYS A 185 -31.83 -15.86 -7.35
CA CYS A 185 -31.06 -14.66 -7.64
C CYS A 185 -30.49 -14.67 -9.06
N GLY A 186 -30.61 -13.56 -9.73
CA GLY A 186 -30.02 -13.34 -11.05
C GLY A 186 -29.57 -11.92 -11.27
N SER A 187 -28.90 -11.72 -12.39
CA SER A 187 -28.41 -10.40 -12.75
C SER A 187 -28.40 -10.18 -14.26
N LEU A 188 -28.55 -8.93 -14.65
CA LEU A 188 -28.43 -8.46 -16.02
C LEU A 188 -27.42 -7.29 -16.04
N TYR A 189 -26.22 -7.60 -16.50
CA TYR A 189 -25.12 -6.62 -16.56
C TYR A 189 -24.56 -6.49 -17.96
N ARG A 190 -24.19 -5.27 -18.32
CA ARG A 190 -23.34 -5.00 -19.46
C ARG A 190 -21.88 -5.31 -19.09
N ARG A 191 -21.03 -5.65 -20.06
CA ARG A 191 -19.63 -6.08 -19.83
C ARG A 191 -18.77 -5.02 -19.11
N ASP A 192 -19.19 -3.76 -19.05
CA ASP A 192 -18.54 -2.70 -18.28
C ASP A 192 -19.01 -2.58 -16.82
N GLY A 193 -19.89 -3.48 -16.37
CA GLY A 193 -20.40 -3.53 -15.00
C GLY A 193 -21.63 -2.67 -14.73
N VAL A 194 -22.20 -2.03 -15.75
CA VAL A 194 -23.47 -1.33 -15.63
C VAL A 194 -24.63 -2.32 -15.76
N GLY A 195 -25.57 -2.30 -14.79
CA GLY A 195 -26.70 -3.20 -14.80
C GLY A 195 -27.35 -3.36 -13.44
N LEU A 196 -28.00 -4.47 -13.23
CA LEU A 196 -28.69 -4.77 -11.99
C LEU A 196 -28.62 -6.24 -11.60
N LEU A 197 -28.73 -6.46 -10.29
CA LEU A 197 -29.02 -7.73 -9.68
C LEU A 197 -30.46 -7.73 -9.16
N PHE A 198 -31.16 -8.86 -9.26
CA PHE A 198 -32.49 -9.06 -8.72
C PHE A 198 -32.52 -10.36 -7.89
N GLY A 199 -33.24 -10.33 -6.76
CA GLY A 199 -33.38 -11.49 -5.91
C GLY A 199 -34.30 -11.29 -4.72
N PRO A 200 -34.75 -12.38 -4.05
CA PRO A 200 -35.62 -12.31 -2.89
C PRO A 200 -34.91 -11.81 -1.65
N VAL A 201 -35.59 -10.99 -0.89
CA VAL A 201 -35.16 -10.47 0.42
C VAL A 201 -36.31 -10.40 1.40
N GLY A 202 -36.07 -9.92 2.63
CA GLY A 202 -37.10 -9.75 3.64
C GLY A 202 -37.51 -11.07 4.30
N THR A 203 -38.75 -11.11 4.79
CA THR A 203 -39.31 -12.31 5.47
C THR A 203 -39.29 -13.50 4.53
N PRO A 204 -38.82 -14.70 4.99
CA PRO A 204 -38.70 -15.88 4.15
C PRO A 204 -40.10 -16.53 3.94
N ILE A 205 -40.68 -16.32 2.76
CA ILE A 205 -42.04 -16.74 2.45
C ILE A 205 -42.08 -17.75 1.30
N ALA A 206 -41.35 -17.47 0.19
CA ALA A 206 -41.48 -18.26 -1.03
C ALA A 206 -40.19 -18.27 -1.82
N TYR A 207 -40.00 -19.31 -2.65
CA TYR A 207 -38.97 -19.31 -3.70
C TYR A 207 -39.35 -18.30 -4.79
N LEU A 208 -38.32 -17.72 -5.41
CA LEU A 208 -38.49 -16.81 -6.51
C LEU A 208 -38.09 -17.49 -7.83
N ASP A 209 -39.02 -17.47 -8.80
CA ASP A 209 -38.78 -17.85 -10.18
C ASP A 209 -38.86 -16.60 -11.04
N THR A 210 -37.70 -16.15 -11.54
CA THR A 210 -37.63 -14.99 -12.44
C THR A 210 -37.62 -15.45 -13.87
N ARG A 211 -38.61 -15.03 -14.66
CA ARG A 211 -38.62 -15.26 -16.10
C ARG A 211 -38.05 -14.07 -16.81
N VAL A 212 -37.06 -14.35 -17.66
CA VAL A 212 -36.38 -13.34 -18.49
C VAL A 212 -36.53 -13.72 -19.95
N SER A 213 -37.08 -12.81 -20.76
CA SER A 213 -37.18 -12.97 -22.20
C SER A 213 -36.63 -11.77 -22.92
N HIS A 214 -36.14 -11.99 -24.14
CA HIS A 214 -35.61 -10.95 -25.04
C HIS A 214 -36.44 -11.00 -26.33
N PRO A 215 -37.55 -10.19 -26.43
CA PRO A 215 -38.42 -10.23 -27.57
C PRO A 215 -37.81 -9.61 -28.85
N GLY A 216 -36.70 -8.87 -28.74
CA GLY A 216 -35.98 -8.19 -29.82
C GLY A 216 -35.74 -6.72 -29.52
N ASP A 217 -35.05 -6.02 -30.41
CA ASP A 217 -34.81 -4.56 -30.36
C ASP A 217 -34.30 -4.01 -29.04
N ASN A 218 -33.40 -4.77 -28.37
CA ASN A 218 -32.86 -4.45 -27.06
C ASN A 218 -33.90 -4.41 -25.92
N GLU A 219 -35.08 -4.97 -26.13
CA GLU A 219 -36.10 -5.10 -25.09
C GLU A 219 -35.83 -6.35 -24.21
N VAL A 220 -36.04 -6.21 -22.92
CA VAL A 220 -36.00 -7.29 -21.93
C VAL A 220 -37.26 -7.28 -21.11
N GLU A 221 -37.97 -8.40 -21.10
CA GLU A 221 -39.07 -8.64 -20.16
C GLU A 221 -38.52 -9.34 -18.93
N LEU A 222 -38.94 -8.89 -17.75
CA LEU A 222 -38.47 -9.38 -16.46
C LEU A 222 -39.66 -9.59 -15.54
N ASP A 223 -40.00 -10.85 -15.29
CA ASP A 223 -41.08 -11.25 -14.37
C ASP A 223 -40.52 -11.92 -13.13
N LEU A 224 -40.49 -11.22 -12.00
CA LEU A 224 -40.06 -11.76 -10.72
C LEU A 224 -41.27 -12.35 -10.00
N THR A 225 -41.36 -13.67 -9.96
CA THR A 225 -42.57 -14.39 -9.49
C THR A 225 -42.28 -15.24 -8.25
N ALA A 226 -42.90 -14.90 -7.14
CA ALA A 226 -42.87 -15.71 -5.92
C ALA A 226 -43.82 -16.92 -6.07
N GLN A 227 -43.27 -18.12 -5.90
CA GLN A 227 -44.05 -19.38 -6.01
C GLN A 227 -44.75 -19.65 -4.69
N MET A 228 -46.06 -19.39 -4.64
CA MET A 228 -46.86 -19.53 -3.41
C MET A 228 -47.38 -20.93 -3.16
N SER A 229 -47.11 -21.87 -4.04
CA SER A 229 -47.38 -23.31 -3.91
C SER A 229 -48.87 -23.67 -3.66
N GLY A 230 -49.79 -22.77 -3.96
CA GLY A 230 -51.19 -22.96 -3.67
C GLY A 230 -51.55 -22.72 -2.21
N ALA A 231 -50.75 -21.98 -1.47
CA ALA A 231 -51.05 -21.67 -0.06
C ALA A 231 -52.46 -21.10 0.11
N ARG A 232 -53.21 -21.70 1.00
CA ARG A 232 -54.58 -21.35 1.34
C ARG A 232 -54.64 -20.00 2.01
N VAL A 233 -55.54 -19.13 1.54
CA VAL A 233 -55.85 -17.82 2.12
C VAL A 233 -57.30 -17.77 2.52
N ASP A 234 -57.60 -17.71 3.79
CA ASP A 234 -58.98 -17.74 4.32
C ASP A 234 -59.68 -16.40 4.11
N PRO A 235 -61.05 -16.39 4.22
CA PRO A 235 -61.82 -15.16 4.10
C PRO A 235 -61.37 -14.06 5.05
N GLY A 236 -61.12 -12.87 4.53
CA GLY A 236 -60.62 -11.71 5.28
C GLY A 236 -59.11 -11.69 5.51
N GLU A 237 -58.38 -12.78 5.23
CA GLU A 237 -56.94 -12.89 5.41
C GLU A 237 -56.18 -12.08 4.34
N THR A 238 -55.03 -11.51 4.77
CA THR A 238 -54.02 -10.91 3.89
C THR A 238 -52.78 -11.80 3.81
N ARG A 239 -52.41 -12.20 2.60
CA ARG A 239 -51.19 -12.98 2.36
C ARG A 239 -50.22 -12.21 1.45
N TRP A 240 -49.07 -11.90 1.97
CA TRP A 240 -47.98 -11.29 1.20
C TRP A 240 -47.15 -12.35 0.50
N GLY A 241 -46.71 -12.05 -0.71
CA GLY A 241 -45.65 -12.81 -1.41
C GLY A 241 -44.26 -12.41 -0.96
N GLN A 242 -43.24 -13.03 -1.55
CA GLN A 242 -41.84 -12.75 -1.29
C GLN A 242 -41.51 -11.32 -1.70
N GLN A 243 -40.83 -10.56 -0.82
CA GLN A 243 -40.25 -9.29 -1.13
C GLN A 243 -39.02 -9.48 -2.04
N VAL A 244 -38.87 -8.66 -3.04
CA VAL A 244 -37.74 -8.69 -3.98
C VAL A 244 -36.97 -7.40 -3.93
N LEU A 245 -35.66 -7.50 -4.18
CA LEU A 245 -34.71 -6.40 -4.27
C LEU A 245 -34.11 -6.33 -5.67
N LEU A 246 -34.11 -5.13 -6.25
CA LEU A 246 -33.43 -4.78 -7.47
C LEU A 246 -32.26 -3.86 -7.07
N VAL A 247 -31.00 -4.26 -7.30
CA VAL A 247 -29.79 -3.50 -6.90
C VAL A 247 -29.02 -3.08 -8.14
N MET A 248 -28.71 -1.80 -8.25
CA MET A 248 -27.97 -1.18 -9.35
C MET A 248 -26.59 -0.73 -8.87
N GLU A 249 -25.74 -1.71 -8.56
CA GLU A 249 -24.33 -1.56 -8.19
C GLU A 249 -23.49 -2.47 -9.09
N PRO A 250 -22.16 -2.29 -9.13
CA PRO A 250 -21.29 -3.28 -9.76
C PRO A 250 -21.59 -4.71 -9.26
N PRO A 251 -21.47 -5.76 -10.11
CA PRO A 251 -21.98 -7.10 -9.83
C PRO A 251 -21.57 -7.66 -8.47
N GLN A 252 -20.28 -7.50 -8.10
CA GLN A 252 -19.73 -8.03 -6.86
C GLN A 252 -20.34 -7.37 -5.63
N ASN A 253 -20.52 -6.03 -5.67
CA ASN A 253 -21.13 -5.26 -4.59
C ASN A 253 -22.61 -5.61 -4.45
N ALA A 254 -23.34 -5.69 -5.56
CA ALA A 254 -24.76 -6.04 -5.59
C ALA A 254 -25.02 -7.44 -5.00
N LEU A 255 -24.21 -8.43 -5.42
CA LEU A 255 -24.31 -9.80 -4.93
C LEU A 255 -23.96 -9.91 -3.44
N ALA A 256 -22.88 -9.22 -3.02
CA ALA A 256 -22.52 -9.16 -1.62
C ALA A 256 -23.61 -8.53 -0.75
N ARG A 257 -24.22 -7.45 -1.22
CA ARG A 257 -25.33 -6.75 -0.55
C ARG A 257 -26.57 -7.63 -0.42
N TRP A 258 -26.95 -8.27 -1.52
CA TRP A 258 -28.08 -9.20 -1.50
C TRP A 258 -27.86 -10.36 -0.51
N ALA A 259 -26.70 -11.01 -0.57
CA ALA A 259 -26.37 -12.11 0.34
C ALA A 259 -26.37 -11.65 1.80
N GLU A 260 -25.81 -10.46 2.08
CA GLU A 260 -25.80 -9.89 3.43
C GLU A 260 -27.22 -9.54 3.92
N TRP A 261 -28.08 -9.02 3.03
CA TRP A 261 -29.48 -8.72 3.36
C TRP A 261 -30.22 -9.98 3.80
N VAL A 262 -30.16 -11.03 2.98
CA VAL A 262 -30.76 -12.32 3.31
C VAL A 262 -30.18 -12.87 4.61
N GLY A 263 -28.87 -12.89 4.77
CA GLY A 263 -28.25 -13.41 5.97
C GLY A 263 -28.69 -12.69 7.24
N LYS A 264 -28.74 -11.35 7.22
CA LYS A 264 -29.22 -10.55 8.37
C LYS A 264 -30.69 -10.79 8.67
N THR A 265 -31.53 -10.87 7.64
CA THR A 265 -32.98 -11.05 7.80
C THR A 265 -33.34 -12.45 8.30
N HIS A 266 -32.61 -13.47 7.84
CA HIS A 266 -32.87 -14.85 8.20
C HIS A 266 -32.09 -15.35 9.43
N GLY A 267 -31.22 -14.47 10.03
CA GLY A 267 -30.42 -14.80 11.21
C GLY A 267 -29.29 -15.79 10.92
N ALA A 268 -28.49 -15.53 9.87
CA ALA A 268 -27.43 -16.41 9.41
C ALA A 268 -26.48 -16.87 10.52
N ARG A 269 -26.14 -18.17 10.51
CA ARG A 269 -25.30 -18.86 11.51
C ARG A 269 -23.85 -18.95 10.98
N THR A 270 -23.08 -17.88 11.11
CA THR A 270 -21.72 -17.83 10.59
C THR A 270 -20.63 -17.89 11.67
N ALA A 271 -21.03 -17.88 12.95
CA ALA A 271 -20.09 -17.77 14.07
C ALA A 271 -19.16 -18.97 14.24
N LYS A 272 -19.60 -20.18 13.84
CA LYS A 272 -18.78 -21.40 13.94
C LYS A 272 -17.73 -21.53 12.83
N GLY A 273 -17.84 -20.71 11.77
CA GLY A 273 -16.92 -20.74 10.63
C GLY A 273 -16.96 -22.02 9.80
N ALA A 274 -16.04 -22.11 8.85
CA ALA A 274 -15.79 -23.32 8.09
C ALA A 274 -14.85 -24.25 8.88
N LEU A 275 -14.99 -25.55 8.66
CA LEU A 275 -14.19 -26.58 9.31
C LEU A 275 -13.30 -27.31 8.32
N SER A 276 -12.18 -27.82 8.81
CA SER A 276 -11.28 -28.71 8.08
C SER A 276 -11.31 -30.12 8.65
N GLY A 277 -11.08 -31.12 7.81
CA GLY A 277 -11.06 -32.47 8.32
C GLY A 277 -11.19 -33.57 7.27
N TRP A 278 -11.77 -34.68 7.70
CA TRP A 278 -11.89 -35.89 6.90
C TRP A 278 -13.34 -36.38 6.80
N THR A 279 -13.71 -36.99 5.67
CA THR A 279 -14.98 -37.64 5.42
C THR A 279 -14.79 -38.91 4.59
N SER A 280 -15.54 -39.95 4.83
CA SER A 280 -15.37 -41.27 4.21
C SER A 280 -15.83 -41.37 2.76
N TRP A 281 -16.67 -40.44 2.24
CA TRP A 281 -17.47 -40.65 1.03
C TRP A 281 -16.68 -40.86 -0.25
N TYR A 282 -15.81 -39.91 -0.64
CA TYR A 282 -15.26 -39.93 -2.00
C TYR A 282 -14.22 -41.03 -2.24
N PHE A 283 -13.64 -41.58 -1.19
CA PHE A 283 -12.68 -42.67 -1.30
C PHE A 283 -13.35 -44.03 -1.02
N LEU A 284 -14.10 -44.16 0.09
CA LEU A 284 -14.66 -45.42 0.54
C LEU A 284 -16.11 -45.63 0.05
N GLY A 285 -16.85 -44.54 -0.15
CA GLY A 285 -18.29 -44.59 -0.44
C GLY A 285 -19.03 -45.38 0.62
N GLY A 286 -20.01 -46.12 0.21
CA GLY A 286 -20.77 -47.03 1.08
C GLY A 286 -20.01 -48.25 1.60
N ASN A 287 -18.73 -48.42 1.25
CA ASN A 287 -17.88 -49.51 1.74
C ASN A 287 -17.13 -49.18 3.04
N VAL A 288 -17.28 -47.96 3.55
CA VAL A 288 -16.66 -47.55 4.81
C VAL A 288 -16.96 -48.56 5.93
N SER A 289 -15.94 -48.82 6.76
CA SER A 289 -16.07 -49.69 7.93
C SER A 289 -15.56 -48.98 9.20
N GLY A 290 -15.95 -49.48 10.34
CA GLY A 290 -15.46 -49.02 11.63
C GLY A 290 -13.93 -49.13 11.75
N LYS A 291 -13.32 -50.14 11.11
CA LYS A 291 -11.85 -50.26 11.02
C LYS A 291 -11.24 -49.07 10.28
N ASP A 292 -11.77 -48.64 9.14
CA ASP A 292 -11.26 -47.52 8.37
C ASP A 292 -11.32 -46.21 9.18
N VAL A 293 -12.43 -45.99 9.90
CA VAL A 293 -12.61 -44.83 10.78
C VAL A 293 -11.59 -44.81 11.90
N LEU A 294 -11.32 -45.96 12.51
CA LEU A 294 -10.31 -46.09 13.57
C LEU A 294 -8.88 -45.83 13.05
N GLU A 295 -8.56 -46.38 11.89
CA GLU A 295 -7.25 -46.16 11.25
C GLU A 295 -7.03 -44.68 10.92
N VAL A 296 -8.05 -43.97 10.44
CA VAL A 296 -7.97 -42.52 10.20
C VAL A 296 -7.88 -41.76 11.53
N ALA A 297 -8.63 -42.12 12.55
CA ALA A 297 -8.52 -41.52 13.88
C ALA A 297 -7.12 -41.72 14.49
N ASP A 298 -6.54 -42.90 14.35
CA ASP A 298 -5.17 -43.17 14.82
C ASP A 298 -4.13 -42.42 13.99
N ALA A 299 -4.31 -42.28 12.66
CA ALA A 299 -3.46 -41.46 11.80
C ALA A 299 -3.53 -39.96 12.20
N ALA A 300 -4.73 -39.46 12.53
CA ALA A 300 -4.91 -38.09 13.03
C ALA A 300 -4.22 -37.90 14.38
N LEU A 301 -4.27 -38.83 15.31
CA LEU A 301 -3.52 -38.79 16.58
C LEU A 301 -2.02 -38.79 16.37
N ASN A 302 -1.51 -39.63 15.49
CA ASN A 302 -0.08 -39.73 15.19
C ASN A 302 0.46 -38.52 14.41
N SER A 303 -0.41 -37.76 13.79
CA SER A 303 -0.07 -36.59 12.97
C SER A 303 -0.47 -35.24 13.57
N GLN A 304 -0.86 -35.19 14.84
CA GLN A 304 -1.34 -33.99 15.52
C GLN A 304 -0.40 -32.79 15.40
N GLU A 305 0.91 -33.03 15.31
CA GLU A 305 1.90 -31.95 15.12
C GLU A 305 1.83 -31.30 13.73
N ARG A 306 1.35 -32.02 12.71
CA ARG A 306 1.25 -31.51 11.33
C ARG A 306 -0.18 -31.17 10.93
N LEU A 307 -1.12 -32.09 11.14
CA LEU A 307 -2.49 -31.99 10.68
C LEU A 307 -3.44 -32.30 11.83
N ARG A 308 -4.24 -31.32 12.22
CA ARG A 308 -5.26 -31.48 13.25
C ARG A 308 -6.64 -31.29 12.61
N PRO A 309 -7.36 -32.40 12.33
CA PRO A 309 -8.71 -32.29 11.81
C PRO A 309 -9.63 -31.67 12.85
N GLU A 310 -10.54 -30.78 12.40
CA GLU A 310 -11.63 -30.25 13.23
C GLU A 310 -12.83 -31.17 13.20
N VAL A 311 -12.97 -31.98 12.13
CA VAL A 311 -14.03 -32.97 11.98
C VAL A 311 -13.49 -34.28 11.37
N ILE A 312 -13.96 -35.42 11.86
CA ILE A 312 -13.84 -36.73 11.21
C ILE A 312 -15.26 -37.24 11.06
N GLN A 313 -15.70 -37.37 9.81
CA GLN A 313 -17.09 -37.68 9.47
C GLN A 313 -17.23 -39.08 8.88
N ILE A 314 -18.15 -39.86 9.43
CA ILE A 314 -18.64 -41.11 8.86
C ILE A 314 -19.79 -40.77 7.93
N ASP A 315 -19.65 -41.12 6.65
CA ASP A 315 -20.69 -40.91 5.62
C ASP A 315 -21.57 -42.19 5.48
N GLU A 316 -22.40 -42.30 4.45
CA GLU A 316 -23.22 -43.47 4.19
C GLU A 316 -22.42 -44.79 4.20
N GLY A 317 -23.04 -45.87 4.64
CA GLY A 317 -22.45 -47.19 4.65
C GLY A 317 -22.27 -47.82 6.03
N TYR A 318 -22.60 -47.10 7.10
CA TYR A 318 -22.61 -47.62 8.47
C TYR A 318 -23.97 -48.28 8.82
N GLU A 319 -25.03 -47.92 8.14
CA GLU A 319 -26.41 -48.38 8.30
C GLU A 319 -26.72 -49.59 7.40
N ASN A 320 -27.69 -50.44 7.76
CA ASN A 320 -28.11 -51.56 6.92
C ASN A 320 -28.75 -51.07 5.62
N PHE A 321 -29.55 -50.03 5.71
CA PHE A 321 -30.11 -49.27 4.59
C PHE A 321 -30.20 -47.79 4.99
N ARG A 322 -30.25 -46.94 4.02
CA ARG A 322 -30.32 -45.50 4.26
C ARG A 322 -31.57 -45.15 5.08
N GLY A 323 -31.36 -44.51 6.21
CA GLY A 323 -32.39 -44.17 7.17
C GLY A 323 -32.65 -45.24 8.25
N ASP A 324 -31.78 -46.25 8.35
CA ASP A 324 -31.78 -47.16 9.48
C ASP A 324 -31.08 -46.52 10.69
N GLU A 325 -31.54 -46.81 11.88
CA GLU A 325 -30.94 -46.37 13.13
C GLU A 325 -29.85 -47.32 13.62
N GLU A 326 -29.87 -48.58 13.17
CA GLU A 326 -28.94 -49.64 13.59
C GLU A 326 -27.70 -49.65 12.67
N THR A 327 -26.54 -49.89 13.28
CA THR A 327 -25.30 -50.12 12.56
C THR A 327 -25.25 -51.53 11.98
N ASN A 328 -24.70 -51.64 10.76
CA ASN A 328 -24.47 -52.91 10.11
C ASN A 328 -23.23 -53.63 10.67
N GLU A 329 -22.95 -54.86 10.18
CA GLU A 329 -21.82 -55.71 10.58
C GLU A 329 -20.45 -55.04 10.42
N LYS A 330 -20.31 -54.00 9.58
CA LYS A 330 -19.07 -53.24 9.41
C LYS A 330 -18.78 -52.30 10.58
N PHE A 331 -19.78 -52.00 11.42
CA PHE A 331 -19.68 -51.13 12.61
C PHE A 331 -20.13 -51.83 13.87
N PRO A 332 -19.50 -52.97 14.26
CA PRO A 332 -20.00 -53.88 15.30
C PRO A 332 -20.01 -53.22 16.69
N GLU A 333 -19.20 -52.18 16.96
CA GLU A 333 -19.13 -51.56 18.27
C GLU A 333 -20.19 -50.51 18.54
N GLY A 334 -21.03 -50.19 17.52
CA GLY A 334 -22.09 -49.20 17.58
C GLY A 334 -21.56 -47.74 17.51
N LEU A 335 -22.45 -46.79 17.11
CA LEU A 335 -22.09 -45.41 16.81
C LEU A 335 -21.42 -44.67 17.96
N ALA A 336 -21.85 -44.88 19.21
CA ALA A 336 -21.30 -44.22 20.39
C ALA A 336 -19.81 -44.50 20.60
N TYR A 337 -19.38 -45.73 20.32
CA TYR A 337 -17.96 -46.10 20.39
C TYR A 337 -17.11 -45.33 19.40
N TYR A 338 -17.51 -45.26 18.13
CA TYR A 338 -16.77 -44.55 17.11
C TYR A 338 -16.75 -43.02 17.36
N ALA A 339 -17.87 -42.45 17.83
CA ALA A 339 -17.96 -41.07 18.26
C ALA A 339 -16.92 -40.76 19.36
N GLN A 340 -16.81 -41.64 20.38
CA GLN A 340 -15.84 -41.48 21.46
C GLN A 340 -14.38 -41.56 20.94
N ARG A 341 -14.10 -42.51 20.06
CA ARG A 341 -12.75 -42.65 19.47
C ARG A 341 -12.35 -41.43 18.64
N ILE A 342 -13.27 -40.92 17.81
CA ILE A 342 -13.05 -39.68 17.05
C ILE A 342 -12.84 -38.51 18.01
N LYS A 343 -13.65 -38.34 19.02
CA LYS A 343 -13.54 -37.27 20.01
C LYS A 343 -12.18 -37.26 20.74
N ALA A 344 -11.61 -38.45 20.97
CA ALA A 344 -10.29 -38.60 21.59
C ALA A 344 -9.15 -37.99 20.74
N THR A 345 -9.34 -37.81 19.43
CA THR A 345 -8.38 -37.11 18.55
C THR A 345 -8.45 -35.59 18.70
N GLY A 346 -9.43 -35.05 19.40
CA GLY A 346 -9.76 -33.62 19.46
C GLY A 346 -10.64 -33.14 18.32
N ALA A 347 -10.96 -33.97 17.35
CA ALA A 347 -11.91 -33.68 16.28
C ALA A 347 -13.38 -33.84 16.74
N ARG A 348 -14.28 -33.14 16.06
CA ARG A 348 -15.73 -33.32 16.19
C ARG A 348 -16.12 -34.67 15.55
N PRO A 349 -16.79 -35.57 16.27
CA PRO A 349 -17.39 -36.75 15.65
C PRO A 349 -18.49 -36.32 14.68
N GLY A 350 -18.33 -36.70 13.42
CA GLY A 350 -19.26 -36.38 12.35
C GLY A 350 -20.02 -37.60 11.85
N LEU A 351 -21.33 -37.44 11.58
CA LEU A 351 -22.16 -38.44 11.02
C LEU A 351 -23.06 -37.89 9.91
N GLN A 352 -23.18 -38.63 8.81
CA GLN A 352 -24.16 -38.30 7.79
C GLN A 352 -25.50 -38.99 8.13
N LEU A 353 -26.58 -38.25 7.99
CA LEU A 353 -27.96 -38.67 8.15
C LEU A 353 -28.77 -38.33 6.91
N GLY A 354 -29.70 -39.16 6.56
CA GLY A 354 -30.62 -38.96 5.45
C GLY A 354 -31.95 -39.67 5.67
N LEU A 355 -32.94 -39.33 4.90
CA LEU A 355 -34.23 -40.03 4.87
C LEU A 355 -34.13 -41.26 3.97
N PRO A 356 -34.99 -42.28 4.20
CA PRO A 356 -35.13 -43.39 3.28
C PRO A 356 -35.39 -42.91 1.87
N ALA A 357 -34.51 -43.23 0.95
CA ALA A 357 -34.61 -42.80 -0.45
C ALA A 357 -34.10 -43.87 -1.40
N LYS A 358 -34.70 -43.98 -2.58
CA LYS A 358 -34.19 -44.79 -3.68
C LYS A 358 -33.25 -43.92 -4.52
N ARG A 359 -32.02 -44.40 -4.75
CA ARG A 359 -31.04 -43.71 -5.59
C ARG A 359 -31.63 -43.28 -6.93
N GLY A 360 -31.54 -42.01 -7.29
CA GLY A 360 -32.07 -41.44 -8.53
C GLY A 360 -33.53 -41.06 -8.49
N LYS A 361 -34.16 -41.07 -7.29
CA LYS A 361 -35.51 -40.51 -7.08
C LYS A 361 -35.44 -39.44 -6.00
N PRO A 362 -36.24 -38.37 -6.09
CA PRO A 362 -36.32 -37.37 -5.03
C PRO A 362 -36.82 -38.01 -3.72
N THR A 363 -36.31 -37.50 -2.61
CA THR A 363 -36.81 -37.86 -1.28
C THR A 363 -38.13 -37.16 -1.05
N MET A 364 -39.21 -37.95 -0.93
CA MET A 364 -40.56 -37.44 -0.61
C MET A 364 -40.59 -37.08 0.88
N VAL A 365 -40.99 -35.87 1.22
CA VAL A 365 -40.95 -35.38 2.60
C VAL A 365 -42.33 -34.86 3.02
N ASP A 366 -42.83 -35.43 4.09
CA ASP A 366 -44.04 -35.01 4.81
C ASP A 366 -43.73 -34.66 6.27
N ALA A 367 -44.73 -34.37 7.06
CA ALA A 367 -44.55 -34.02 8.47
C ALA A 367 -43.95 -35.17 9.30
N ALA A 368 -44.27 -36.43 8.94
CA ALA A 368 -43.75 -37.60 9.62
C ALA A 368 -42.28 -37.84 9.30
N ALA A 369 -41.87 -37.65 8.05
CA ALA A 369 -40.47 -37.73 7.63
C ALA A 369 -39.59 -36.70 8.37
N TRP A 370 -40.06 -35.48 8.54
CA TRP A 370 -39.33 -34.45 9.34
C TRP A 370 -39.24 -34.84 10.81
N ALA A 371 -40.28 -35.44 11.41
CA ALA A 371 -40.27 -35.89 12.79
C ALA A 371 -39.35 -37.09 13.01
N ASP A 372 -39.33 -38.04 12.08
CA ASP A 372 -38.43 -39.19 12.08
C ASP A 372 -36.97 -38.75 12.02
N LEU A 373 -36.59 -37.89 11.05
CA LEU A 373 -35.24 -37.39 10.91
C LEU A 373 -34.80 -36.60 12.15
N ALA A 374 -35.68 -35.80 12.76
CA ALA A 374 -35.41 -35.12 14.01
C ALA A 374 -35.18 -36.11 15.19
N GLY A 375 -35.88 -37.24 15.22
CA GLY A 375 -35.61 -38.32 16.17
C GLY A 375 -34.21 -38.87 16.03
N ARG A 376 -33.81 -39.22 14.81
CA ARG A 376 -32.46 -39.75 14.50
C ARG A 376 -31.35 -38.75 14.75
N ILE A 377 -31.58 -37.46 14.53
CA ILE A 377 -30.65 -36.40 14.91
C ILE A 377 -30.42 -36.41 16.44
N ARG A 378 -31.48 -36.46 17.25
CA ARG A 378 -31.34 -36.58 18.70
C ARG A 378 -30.54 -37.81 19.12
N HIS A 379 -30.85 -38.97 18.55
CA HIS A 379 -30.12 -40.21 18.81
C HIS A 379 -28.62 -40.08 18.46
N ALA A 380 -28.28 -39.48 17.33
CA ALA A 380 -26.88 -39.23 16.94
C ALA A 380 -26.17 -38.27 17.91
N VAL A 381 -26.82 -37.19 18.35
CA VAL A 381 -26.29 -36.25 19.34
C VAL A 381 -26.06 -36.94 20.68
N ASP A 382 -27.05 -37.75 21.14
CA ASP A 382 -26.95 -38.54 22.38
C ASP A 382 -25.84 -39.61 22.32
N SER A 383 -25.56 -40.14 21.12
CA SER A 383 -24.42 -41.04 20.84
C SER A 383 -23.08 -40.33 20.82
N GLY A 384 -23.04 -38.97 20.93
CA GLY A 384 -21.82 -38.14 21.04
C GLY A 384 -21.38 -37.48 19.76
N PHE A 385 -22.13 -37.54 18.69
CA PHE A 385 -21.85 -36.80 17.46
C PHE A 385 -22.14 -35.31 17.64
N SER A 386 -21.27 -34.46 17.15
CA SER A 386 -21.39 -33.00 17.25
C SER A 386 -21.25 -32.29 15.90
N TYR A 387 -21.15 -33.04 14.83
CA TYR A 387 -21.25 -32.59 13.45
C TYR A 387 -22.18 -33.53 12.69
N LEU A 388 -23.23 -32.98 12.10
CA LEU A 388 -24.22 -33.75 11.36
C LEU A 388 -24.35 -33.22 9.94
N LYS A 389 -24.18 -34.12 8.98
CA LYS A 389 -24.39 -33.84 7.56
C LYS A 389 -25.77 -34.38 7.18
N ILE A 390 -26.68 -33.49 6.85
CA ILE A 390 -28.06 -33.87 6.41
C ILE A 390 -28.02 -33.89 4.89
N ASN A 391 -28.23 -35.08 4.33
CA ASN A 391 -28.16 -35.33 2.90
C ASN A 391 -29.47 -35.87 2.34
N PHE A 392 -29.96 -35.24 1.27
CA PHE A 392 -31.10 -35.69 0.49
C PHE A 392 -30.64 -36.03 -0.94
N TYR A 393 -31.34 -36.89 -1.66
CA TYR A 393 -31.07 -37.11 -3.10
C TYR A 393 -32.05 -36.32 -3.97
N GLY A 394 -32.09 -35.00 -3.77
CA GLY A 394 -33.18 -34.15 -4.22
C GLY A 394 -34.35 -34.25 -3.22
N LEU A 395 -35.01 -33.15 -3.04
CA LEU A 395 -36.08 -33.03 -2.05
C LEU A 395 -37.36 -32.60 -2.73
N GLU A 396 -38.45 -33.40 -2.56
CA GLU A 396 -39.79 -33.04 -3.03
C GLU A 396 -40.74 -32.97 -1.82
N ILE A 397 -41.24 -31.76 -1.56
CA ILE A 397 -42.18 -31.53 -0.47
C ILE A 397 -43.59 -31.91 -0.95
N LEU A 398 -44.21 -32.82 -0.22
CA LEU A 398 -45.58 -33.22 -0.53
C LEU A 398 -46.57 -32.08 -0.25
N PRO A 399 -47.48 -31.77 -1.18
CA PRO A 399 -48.42 -30.65 -1.06
C PRO A 399 -49.36 -30.73 0.16
N GLU A 400 -49.58 -31.96 0.67
CA GLU A 400 -50.50 -32.25 1.79
C GLU A 400 -49.94 -31.90 3.16
N THR A 401 -48.67 -31.47 3.25
CA THR A 401 -47.97 -31.28 4.54
C THR A 401 -48.61 -30.17 5.38
N ASP A 402 -48.93 -29.02 4.79
CA ASP A 402 -49.63 -27.88 5.40
C ASP A 402 -50.20 -26.98 4.29
N PRO A 403 -51.52 -27.02 4.05
CA PRO A 403 -52.12 -26.27 2.95
C PRO A 403 -52.10 -24.75 3.14
N THR A 404 -51.76 -24.24 4.34
CA THR A 404 -51.66 -22.80 4.59
C THR A 404 -50.27 -22.25 4.31
N LYS A 405 -49.27 -23.13 4.08
CA LYS A 405 -47.87 -22.78 3.87
C LYS A 405 -47.40 -22.99 2.44
N THR A 406 -46.45 -22.21 2.05
CA THR A 406 -45.68 -22.45 0.81
C THR A 406 -44.71 -23.62 1.02
N SER A 407 -44.22 -24.23 -0.08
CA SER A 407 -43.15 -25.22 -0.01
C SER A 407 -41.89 -24.70 0.66
N PHE A 408 -41.57 -23.42 0.48
CA PHE A 408 -40.46 -22.74 1.16
C PHE A 408 -40.65 -22.71 2.69
N GLU A 409 -41.84 -22.35 3.17
CA GLU A 409 -42.14 -22.31 4.60
C GLU A 409 -42.11 -23.69 5.22
N VAL A 410 -42.66 -24.70 4.52
CA VAL A 410 -42.59 -26.10 4.97
C VAL A 410 -41.17 -26.61 5.08
N MET A 411 -40.32 -26.30 4.09
CA MET A 411 -38.90 -26.63 4.11
C MET A 411 -38.19 -25.96 5.31
N ARG A 412 -38.46 -24.68 5.52
CA ARG A 412 -37.88 -23.93 6.62
C ARG A 412 -38.30 -24.46 7.98
N ASP A 413 -39.57 -24.77 8.16
CA ASP A 413 -40.10 -25.39 9.39
C ASP A 413 -39.48 -26.76 9.66
N GLY A 414 -39.31 -27.57 8.60
CA GLY A 414 -38.60 -28.84 8.68
C GLY A 414 -37.19 -28.67 9.23
N PHE A 415 -36.41 -27.79 8.63
CA PHE A 415 -35.04 -27.50 9.13
C PHE A 415 -35.00 -26.86 10.52
N ALA A 416 -36.03 -26.08 10.91
CA ALA A 416 -36.14 -25.58 12.28
C ALA A 416 -36.27 -26.74 13.27
N LYS A 417 -37.11 -27.75 12.98
CA LYS A 417 -37.25 -28.98 13.80
C LYS A 417 -35.92 -29.75 13.89
N LEU A 418 -35.19 -29.85 12.78
CA LEU A 418 -33.85 -30.50 12.77
C LEU A 418 -32.85 -29.72 13.62
N ARG A 419 -32.82 -28.38 13.55
CA ARG A 419 -32.01 -27.54 14.39
C ARG A 419 -32.33 -27.65 15.87
N ASP A 420 -33.62 -27.66 16.21
CA ASP A 420 -34.09 -27.86 17.60
C ASP A 420 -33.65 -29.23 18.14
N ALA A 421 -33.76 -30.28 17.31
CA ALA A 421 -33.29 -31.62 17.67
C ALA A 421 -31.77 -31.70 17.86
N ALA A 422 -31.01 -31.01 17.04
CA ALA A 422 -29.53 -30.98 17.10
C ALA A 422 -29.00 -30.08 18.21
N GLY A 423 -29.76 -29.08 18.64
CA GLY A 423 -29.30 -28.03 19.56
C GLY A 423 -28.26 -27.11 18.94
N ASP A 424 -27.98 -25.99 19.62
CA ASP A 424 -27.07 -24.92 19.07
C ASP A 424 -25.60 -25.31 18.98
N SER A 425 -25.14 -26.21 19.85
CA SER A 425 -23.72 -26.62 19.88
C SER A 425 -23.35 -27.54 18.72
N THR A 426 -24.24 -28.29 18.18
CA THR A 426 -24.06 -29.23 17.06
C THR A 426 -23.89 -28.45 15.76
N TYR A 427 -22.86 -28.79 14.99
CA TYR A 427 -22.64 -28.26 13.66
C TYR A 427 -23.53 -28.99 12.66
N LEU A 428 -24.44 -28.28 11.98
CA LEU A 428 -25.25 -28.82 10.92
C LEU A 428 -24.77 -28.40 9.55
N LEU A 429 -24.52 -29.38 8.69
CA LEU A 429 -24.26 -29.19 7.26
C LEU A 429 -25.46 -29.70 6.47
N TYR A 430 -26.05 -28.83 5.68
CA TYR A 430 -27.02 -29.25 4.65
C TYR A 430 -26.27 -29.65 3.37
N CYS A 431 -26.48 -30.87 2.95
CA CYS A 431 -25.83 -31.43 1.78
C CYS A 431 -26.88 -31.94 0.80
N ASP A 432 -27.28 -31.07 -0.09
CA ASP A 432 -27.99 -31.41 -1.30
C ASP A 432 -27.25 -30.79 -2.47
N PHE A 433 -27.78 -30.77 -3.67
CA PHE A 433 -27.08 -30.24 -4.83
C PHE A 433 -26.91 -28.72 -4.81
N GLN A 434 -27.58 -27.98 -3.91
CA GLN A 434 -27.57 -26.52 -3.92
C GLN A 434 -27.70 -25.89 -2.52
N ALA A 435 -27.17 -24.69 -2.38
CA ALA A 435 -27.42 -23.82 -1.24
C ALA A 435 -28.87 -23.33 -1.27
N ASP A 436 -29.68 -23.72 -0.28
CA ASP A 436 -31.08 -23.31 -0.20
C ASP A 436 -31.27 -22.16 0.79
N ARG A 437 -31.90 -21.07 0.32
CA ARG A 437 -32.22 -19.89 1.16
C ARG A 437 -33.12 -20.26 2.34
N ALA A 438 -33.97 -21.30 2.22
CA ALA A 438 -34.82 -21.77 3.31
C ALA A 438 -34.01 -22.26 4.51
N THR A 439 -32.77 -22.69 4.34
CA THR A 439 -31.89 -23.20 5.40
C THR A 439 -31.09 -22.12 6.12
N VAL A 440 -31.04 -20.90 5.59
CA VAL A 440 -30.28 -19.77 6.18
C VAL A 440 -30.78 -19.47 7.59
N GLY A 441 -29.85 -19.42 8.55
CA GLY A 441 -30.15 -19.25 9.98
C GLY A 441 -30.44 -20.56 10.72
N LEU A 442 -30.58 -21.69 10.01
CA LEU A 442 -30.89 -22.99 10.58
C LEU A 442 -29.72 -23.98 10.49
N VAL A 443 -28.89 -23.85 9.47
CA VAL A 443 -27.65 -24.64 9.32
C VAL A 443 -26.40 -23.81 9.48
N ASP A 444 -25.29 -24.44 9.85
CA ASP A 444 -23.98 -23.77 10.02
C ASP A 444 -23.18 -23.82 8.71
N ALA A 445 -23.42 -24.81 7.86
CA ALA A 445 -22.81 -24.94 6.54
C ALA A 445 -23.80 -25.47 5.52
N SER A 446 -23.56 -25.19 4.24
CA SER A 446 -24.35 -25.77 3.14
C SER A 446 -23.48 -26.12 1.95
N ARG A 447 -23.79 -27.25 1.30
CA ARG A 447 -23.22 -27.58 -0.01
C ARG A 447 -23.64 -26.53 -1.03
N THR A 448 -22.72 -26.15 -1.91
CA THR A 448 -22.94 -25.07 -2.89
C THR A 448 -22.70 -25.50 -4.33
N GLY A 449 -22.53 -26.77 -4.59
CA GLY A 449 -22.35 -27.32 -5.95
C GLY A 449 -22.42 -28.82 -5.96
N ALA A 450 -22.36 -29.38 -7.17
CA ALA A 450 -22.33 -30.82 -7.37
C ALA A 450 -21.14 -31.47 -6.69
N ALA A 451 -21.19 -32.77 -6.48
CA ALA A 451 -20.05 -33.50 -5.94
C ALA A 451 -18.86 -33.43 -6.90
N ALA A 452 -17.72 -32.95 -6.44
CA ALA A 452 -16.50 -32.88 -7.21
C ALA A 452 -15.82 -34.26 -7.25
N ASP A 453 -16.26 -35.13 -8.12
CA ASP A 453 -15.56 -36.38 -8.44
C ASP A 453 -14.53 -36.15 -9.56
N ARG A 454 -13.78 -37.20 -9.90
CA ARG A 454 -12.71 -37.12 -10.93
C ARG A 454 -13.20 -36.63 -12.30
N ASN A 455 -14.48 -36.82 -12.61
CA ASN A 455 -15.05 -36.49 -13.92
C ASN A 455 -15.76 -35.14 -13.94
N SER A 456 -16.18 -34.64 -12.75
CA SER A 456 -17.04 -33.46 -12.60
C SER A 456 -16.31 -32.20 -12.07
N VAL A 457 -15.04 -32.29 -11.72
CA VAL A 457 -14.28 -31.14 -11.15
C VAL A 457 -14.45 -29.85 -11.97
N ARG A 458 -14.30 -29.94 -13.28
CA ARG A 458 -14.39 -28.76 -14.16
C ARG A 458 -15.78 -28.12 -14.16
N SER A 459 -16.87 -28.91 -14.17
CA SER A 459 -18.23 -28.35 -14.09
C SER A 459 -18.53 -27.78 -12.73
N THR A 460 -18.03 -28.42 -11.67
CA THR A 460 -18.20 -27.93 -10.28
C THR A 460 -17.46 -26.62 -10.00
N MET A 461 -16.38 -26.33 -10.74
CA MET A 461 -15.65 -25.07 -10.57
C MET A 461 -16.54 -23.82 -10.73
N SER A 462 -17.43 -23.82 -11.71
CA SER A 462 -18.35 -22.70 -11.93
C SER A 462 -19.34 -22.54 -10.78
N ASP A 463 -19.81 -23.65 -10.21
CA ASP A 463 -20.75 -23.66 -9.05
C ASP A 463 -20.05 -23.06 -7.82
N VAL A 464 -18.81 -23.49 -7.57
CA VAL A 464 -17.97 -22.97 -6.49
C VAL A 464 -17.79 -21.46 -6.62
N LEU A 465 -17.43 -20.98 -7.80
CA LEU A 465 -17.18 -19.54 -8.04
C LEU A 465 -18.44 -18.69 -7.82
N ARG A 466 -19.64 -19.20 -8.20
CA ARG A 466 -20.90 -18.50 -7.93
C ARG A 466 -21.24 -18.42 -6.45
N SER A 467 -20.79 -19.38 -5.65
CA SER A 467 -21.12 -19.47 -4.22
C SER A 467 -20.20 -18.66 -3.29
N TYR A 468 -19.08 -18.11 -3.77
CA TYR A 468 -18.12 -17.38 -2.93
C TYR A 468 -18.77 -16.29 -2.08
N GLN A 469 -19.75 -15.58 -2.64
CA GLN A 469 -20.42 -14.48 -1.93
C GLN A 469 -21.34 -14.93 -0.80
N LEU A 470 -21.70 -16.22 -0.76
CA LEU A 470 -22.53 -16.78 0.30
C LEU A 470 -21.71 -17.10 1.56
N HIS A 471 -20.41 -17.40 1.40
CA HIS A 471 -19.51 -17.72 2.50
C HIS A 471 -19.46 -16.61 3.55
N GLY A 472 -19.71 -17.00 4.81
CA GLY A 472 -19.67 -16.06 5.94
C GLY A 472 -20.78 -14.98 5.93
N ARG A 473 -21.74 -15.05 4.98
CA ARG A 473 -22.94 -14.22 4.95
C ARG A 473 -24.20 -15.04 5.24
N TRP A 474 -24.30 -16.24 4.70
CA TRP A 474 -25.41 -17.18 4.95
C TRP A 474 -24.97 -18.27 5.90
N PHE A 475 -23.85 -18.92 5.60
CA PHE A 475 -23.29 -20.08 6.30
C PHE A 475 -21.81 -20.24 5.84
N ALA A 476 -21.14 -21.28 6.35
CA ALA A 476 -19.91 -21.76 5.73
C ALA A 476 -20.25 -22.52 4.45
N VAL A 477 -19.61 -22.18 3.31
CA VAL A 477 -19.83 -22.93 2.07
C VAL A 477 -19.09 -24.27 2.14
N ASP A 478 -19.76 -25.35 1.75
CA ASP A 478 -19.14 -26.63 1.47
C ASP A 478 -19.07 -26.81 -0.05
N ASN A 479 -17.93 -26.58 -0.63
CA ASN A 479 -17.70 -26.69 -2.07
C ASN A 479 -17.49 -28.12 -2.55
N GLY A 480 -17.84 -29.06 -1.72
CA GLY A 480 -17.58 -30.48 -1.91
C GLY A 480 -16.25 -30.88 -1.30
N ASN A 481 -16.16 -32.11 -0.86
CA ASN A 481 -14.94 -32.67 -0.35
C ASN A 481 -13.96 -32.81 -1.52
N TYR A 482 -12.70 -32.57 -1.26
CA TYR A 482 -11.70 -32.88 -2.26
C TYR A 482 -11.08 -34.25 -2.01
N TYR A 483 -10.82 -34.94 -3.10
CA TYR A 483 -10.10 -36.17 -3.11
C TYR A 483 -8.93 -36.03 -4.08
N MET A 484 -7.72 -36.08 -3.57
CA MET A 484 -6.52 -35.90 -4.39
C MET A 484 -6.08 -37.19 -5.06
N GLY A 485 -6.62 -38.30 -4.58
CA GLY A 485 -6.22 -39.62 -5.04
C GLY A 485 -4.93 -40.10 -4.39
N THR A 486 -4.95 -41.30 -3.86
CA THR A 486 -3.81 -41.95 -3.24
C THR A 486 -2.71 -42.32 -4.22
N ASP A 487 -3.06 -42.41 -5.47
CA ASP A 487 -2.12 -42.77 -6.51
C ASP A 487 -1.70 -41.52 -7.28
N ILE A 488 -0.70 -40.82 -6.71
CA ILE A 488 -0.05 -39.70 -7.39
C ILE A 488 0.60 -40.12 -8.69
N THR A 489 0.89 -41.41 -8.84
CA THR A 489 1.31 -41.95 -10.11
C THR A 489 0.17 -41.93 -11.15
N ASN A 490 -1.08 -41.75 -10.70
CA ASN A 490 -2.31 -41.70 -11.51
C ASN A 490 -3.03 -40.32 -11.48
N VAL A 491 -2.38 -39.24 -11.13
CA VAL A 491 -2.90 -37.88 -11.43
C VAL A 491 -3.18 -37.71 -12.93
N SER A 492 -2.56 -38.52 -13.77
CA SER A 492 -2.92 -38.66 -15.18
C SER A 492 -4.34 -39.19 -15.41
N ALA A 493 -4.98 -39.81 -14.43
CA ALA A 493 -6.39 -40.25 -14.48
C ALA A 493 -7.39 -39.11 -14.25
N ILE A 494 -6.97 -37.97 -13.66
CA ILE A 494 -7.76 -36.75 -13.64
C ILE A 494 -7.59 -36.09 -15.00
N ALA A 495 -8.65 -35.97 -15.77
CA ALA A 495 -8.61 -35.27 -17.05
C ALA A 495 -8.13 -33.82 -16.87
N GLY A 496 -6.86 -33.52 -17.17
CA GLY A 496 -6.20 -32.21 -16.95
C GLY A 496 -4.99 -32.25 -16.02
N GLY A 497 -4.74 -33.36 -15.31
CA GLY A 497 -3.52 -33.60 -14.52
C GLY A 497 -3.28 -32.57 -13.38
N TRP A 498 -2.04 -32.42 -12.98
CA TRP A 498 -1.61 -31.50 -11.93
C TRP A 498 -2.05 -30.04 -12.12
N PRO A 499 -2.08 -29.45 -13.33
CA PRO A 499 -2.58 -28.10 -13.52
C PRO A 499 -4.02 -27.92 -13.02
N LEU A 500 -4.91 -28.86 -13.35
CA LEU A 500 -6.31 -28.82 -12.88
C LEU A 500 -6.42 -29.00 -11.36
N VAL A 501 -5.65 -29.93 -10.78
CA VAL A 501 -5.64 -30.17 -9.31
C VAL A 501 -5.21 -28.91 -8.56
N ARG A 502 -4.13 -28.26 -8.98
CA ARG A 502 -3.67 -27.00 -8.36
C ARG A 502 -4.68 -25.87 -8.50
N THR A 503 -5.34 -25.78 -9.66
CA THR A 503 -6.41 -24.81 -9.89
C THR A 503 -7.59 -25.07 -8.95
N TRP A 504 -8.02 -26.32 -8.85
CA TRP A 504 -9.10 -26.73 -7.94
C TRP A 504 -8.76 -26.43 -6.49
N MET A 505 -7.58 -26.81 -6.01
CA MET A 505 -7.14 -26.52 -4.65
C MET A 505 -7.08 -25.01 -4.37
N SER A 506 -6.64 -24.23 -5.36
CA SER A 506 -6.62 -22.77 -5.23
C SER A 506 -8.03 -22.19 -5.12
N MET A 507 -8.99 -22.68 -5.88
CA MET A 507 -10.40 -22.28 -5.81
C MET A 507 -11.01 -22.63 -4.45
N LEU A 508 -10.78 -23.87 -3.98
CA LEU A 508 -11.25 -24.31 -2.66
C LEU A 508 -10.68 -23.43 -1.55
N GLY A 509 -9.37 -23.21 -1.57
CA GLY A 509 -8.71 -22.36 -0.56
C GLY A 509 -9.19 -20.92 -0.58
N LEU A 510 -9.34 -20.31 -1.75
CA LEU A 510 -9.83 -18.95 -1.90
C LEU A 510 -11.32 -18.80 -1.61
N SER A 511 -12.10 -19.88 -1.65
CA SER A 511 -13.50 -19.84 -1.21
C SER A 511 -13.64 -19.62 0.30
N CYS A 512 -12.58 -19.90 1.07
CA CYS A 512 -12.57 -19.89 2.54
C CYS A 512 -13.60 -20.86 3.16
N GLY A 513 -14.18 -21.74 2.34
CA GLY A 513 -15.17 -22.72 2.76
C GLY A 513 -14.58 -23.92 3.49
N MET A 514 -15.42 -24.95 3.66
CA MET A 514 -15.03 -26.20 4.27
C MET A 514 -13.84 -26.83 3.54
N ALA A 515 -12.86 -27.31 4.29
CA ALA A 515 -11.66 -27.96 3.76
C ALA A 515 -11.60 -29.41 4.23
N THR A 516 -12.51 -30.28 3.71
CA THR A 516 -12.57 -31.68 4.07
C THR A 516 -12.06 -32.55 2.93
N THR A 517 -11.25 -33.57 3.25
CA THR A 517 -10.71 -34.55 2.30
C THR A 517 -11.25 -35.95 2.58
N SER A 518 -11.31 -36.76 1.53
CA SER A 518 -11.63 -38.19 1.65
C SER A 518 -10.42 -39.11 1.43
N ASP A 519 -9.20 -38.54 1.37
CA ASP A 519 -7.98 -39.32 1.16
C ASP A 519 -7.67 -40.24 2.36
N PRO A 520 -7.07 -41.43 2.13
CA PRO A 520 -6.70 -42.34 3.20
C PRO A 520 -5.45 -41.88 3.96
N TRP A 521 -5.65 -41.17 5.05
CA TRP A 521 -4.58 -40.55 5.86
C TRP A 521 -3.64 -41.60 6.50
N GLN A 522 -4.08 -42.80 6.66
CA GLN A 522 -3.29 -43.91 7.20
C GLN A 522 -2.23 -44.43 6.22
N TRP A 523 -2.36 -44.16 4.92
CA TRP A 523 -1.44 -44.68 3.92
C TRP A 523 -0.19 -43.84 3.75
N ASP A 524 0.98 -44.51 3.62
CA ASP A 524 2.27 -43.80 3.46
C ASP A 524 2.36 -42.98 2.16
N SER A 525 1.68 -43.43 1.10
CA SER A 525 1.54 -42.70 -0.16
C SER A 525 0.84 -41.35 0.01
N PHE A 526 -0.13 -41.27 0.91
CA PHE A 526 -0.80 -40.02 1.25
C PHE A 526 0.10 -39.12 2.11
N LYS A 527 0.81 -39.69 3.10
CA LYS A 527 1.71 -38.94 4.00
C LYS A 527 2.77 -38.18 3.24
N ALA A 528 3.25 -38.71 2.09
CA ALA A 528 4.18 -38.00 1.22
C ALA A 528 3.59 -36.70 0.60
N ASN A 529 2.27 -36.52 0.64
CA ASN A 529 1.53 -35.41 0.01
C ASN A 529 0.73 -34.57 0.99
N TRP A 530 0.92 -34.75 2.28
CA TRP A 530 0.21 -34.01 3.31
C TRP A 530 0.27 -32.48 3.11
N ARG A 531 1.35 -31.99 2.51
CA ARG A 531 1.47 -30.57 2.20
C ARG A 531 0.27 -30.01 1.43
N ASN A 532 -0.31 -30.78 0.55
CA ASN A 532 -1.46 -30.36 -0.23
C ASN A 532 -2.72 -30.17 0.64
N VAL A 533 -2.86 -30.91 1.73
CA VAL A 533 -3.92 -30.72 2.72
C VAL A 533 -3.58 -29.58 3.69
N GLU A 534 -2.32 -29.56 4.15
CA GLU A 534 -1.84 -28.55 5.09
C GLU A 534 -2.04 -27.12 4.60
N VAL A 535 -1.82 -26.85 3.30
CA VAL A 535 -1.99 -25.50 2.74
C VAL A 535 -3.43 -24.99 2.71
N LEU A 536 -4.43 -25.88 2.84
CA LEU A 536 -5.85 -25.54 2.92
C LEU A 536 -6.37 -25.44 4.34
N THR A 537 -5.56 -25.77 5.34
CA THR A 537 -5.99 -25.84 6.74
C THR A 537 -5.18 -24.91 7.64
N PRO A 538 -5.85 -24.24 8.59
CA PRO A 538 -7.30 -24.08 8.75
C PRO A 538 -7.90 -23.30 7.58
N PRO A 539 -9.23 -23.38 7.34
CA PRO A 539 -9.89 -22.51 6.37
C PRO A 539 -9.60 -21.02 6.67
N ALA A 540 -9.34 -20.24 5.64
CA ALA A 540 -9.08 -18.79 5.79
C ALA A 540 -10.37 -18.05 6.22
N THR A 541 -10.21 -16.90 6.87
CA THR A 541 -11.31 -16.04 7.30
C THR A 541 -11.54 -14.86 6.35
N GLU A 542 -10.64 -14.66 5.41
CA GLU A 542 -10.73 -13.65 4.36
C GLU A 542 -11.85 -14.00 3.37
N ARG A 543 -12.33 -12.98 2.66
CA ARG A 543 -13.31 -13.19 1.58
C ARG A 543 -12.68 -12.96 0.24
N SER A 544 -13.00 -13.80 -0.72
CA SER A 544 -12.57 -13.62 -2.10
C SER A 544 -13.73 -13.21 -3.00
N GLU A 545 -13.39 -12.60 -4.11
CA GLU A 545 -14.30 -12.09 -5.12
C GLU A 545 -13.94 -12.67 -6.49
N VAL A 546 -14.98 -13.01 -7.27
CA VAL A 546 -14.83 -13.40 -8.68
C VAL A 546 -15.03 -12.16 -9.52
N LEU A 547 -13.96 -11.58 -10.06
CA LEU A 547 -14.02 -10.27 -10.72
C LEU A 547 -14.88 -10.28 -11.99
N ASP A 548 -14.95 -11.40 -12.68
CA ASP A 548 -15.60 -11.52 -13.98
C ASP A 548 -17.07 -11.90 -13.89
N LEU A 549 -17.55 -12.21 -12.70
CA LEU A 549 -18.93 -12.63 -12.47
C LEU A 549 -19.89 -11.51 -12.86
N GLY A 550 -20.81 -11.81 -13.78
CA GLY A 550 -21.79 -10.87 -14.31
C GLY A 550 -21.28 -10.01 -15.48
N THR A 551 -19.96 -9.94 -15.75
CA THR A 551 -19.38 -9.06 -16.78
C THR A 551 -18.63 -9.81 -17.90
N SER A 552 -18.37 -11.11 -17.73
CA SER A 552 -17.71 -11.96 -18.71
C SER A 552 -18.36 -13.34 -18.73
N GLU A 553 -18.41 -13.97 -19.88
CA GLU A 553 -18.96 -15.34 -20.00
C GLU A 553 -18.13 -16.40 -19.29
N GLU A 554 -16.85 -16.11 -19.10
CA GLU A 554 -15.91 -16.94 -18.37
C GLU A 554 -15.37 -16.16 -17.16
N TRP A 555 -15.02 -16.84 -16.08
CA TRP A 555 -14.60 -16.24 -14.82
C TRP A 555 -13.13 -16.57 -14.48
N PRO A 556 -12.17 -16.06 -15.26
CA PRO A 556 -10.78 -16.44 -15.11
C PRO A 556 -10.07 -15.79 -13.90
N ARG A 557 -10.68 -14.82 -13.20
CA ARG A 557 -10.02 -14.01 -12.20
C ARG A 557 -10.74 -14.03 -10.84
N VAL A 558 -10.03 -14.55 -9.84
CA VAL A 558 -10.50 -14.56 -8.44
C VAL A 558 -9.47 -13.81 -7.60
N VAL A 559 -9.90 -12.94 -6.71
CA VAL A 559 -9.04 -12.17 -5.81
C VAL A 559 -9.51 -12.24 -4.38
N GLY A 560 -8.57 -12.32 -3.44
CA GLY A 560 -8.80 -12.19 -2.01
C GLY A 560 -7.87 -11.13 -1.43
N HIS A 561 -8.39 -10.23 -0.61
CA HIS A 561 -7.62 -9.16 0.02
C HIS A 561 -7.27 -9.51 1.46
N VAL A 562 -5.98 -9.40 1.77
CA VAL A 562 -5.45 -9.58 3.11
C VAL A 562 -4.99 -8.23 3.64
N LYS A 563 -5.69 -7.72 4.65
CA LYS A 563 -5.35 -6.47 5.32
C LYS A 563 -4.93 -6.74 6.75
N ARG A 564 -3.69 -6.37 7.09
CA ARG A 564 -3.10 -6.52 8.41
C ARG A 564 -2.42 -5.21 8.82
N GLU A 565 -2.17 -5.03 10.10
CA GLU A 565 -1.47 -3.84 10.61
C GLU A 565 -0.08 -3.64 9.97
N TRP A 566 0.60 -4.73 9.65
CA TRP A 566 1.96 -4.73 9.09
C TRP A 566 2.04 -4.72 7.57
N GLY A 567 0.92 -4.91 6.83
CA GLY A 567 0.95 -4.93 5.38
C GLY A 567 -0.40 -5.21 4.73
N GLU A 568 -0.45 -4.99 3.43
CA GLU A 568 -1.58 -5.36 2.59
C GLU A 568 -1.07 -6.23 1.44
N SER A 569 -1.80 -7.30 1.16
CA SER A 569 -1.56 -8.14 0.01
C SER A 569 -2.88 -8.55 -0.66
N THR A 570 -2.79 -8.84 -1.95
CA THR A 570 -3.88 -9.42 -2.73
C THR A 570 -3.43 -10.78 -3.21
N VAL A 571 -4.19 -11.80 -2.89
CA VAL A 571 -4.00 -13.15 -3.41
C VAL A 571 -4.92 -13.30 -4.61
N ALA A 572 -4.37 -13.70 -5.75
CA ALA A 572 -5.13 -13.83 -6.99
C ALA A 572 -4.96 -15.21 -7.62
N LEU A 573 -6.06 -15.80 -8.04
CA LEU A 573 -6.07 -16.96 -8.92
C LEU A 573 -6.43 -16.47 -10.32
N LEU A 574 -5.50 -16.64 -11.25
CA LEU A 574 -5.70 -16.38 -12.67
C LEU A 574 -5.67 -17.73 -13.40
N TRP A 575 -6.79 -18.16 -13.96
CA TRP A 575 -6.92 -19.48 -14.54
C TRP A 575 -7.53 -19.44 -15.94
N ASN A 576 -7.23 -20.44 -16.76
CA ASN A 576 -7.77 -20.56 -18.10
C ASN A 576 -8.96 -21.53 -18.10
N PRO A 577 -10.22 -21.06 -18.08
CA PRO A 577 -11.41 -21.92 -18.20
C PRO A 577 -11.65 -22.42 -19.61
N GLY A 578 -11.03 -21.81 -20.62
CA GLY A 578 -11.22 -22.12 -22.04
C GLY A 578 -10.57 -23.44 -22.48
N THR A 579 -10.75 -23.76 -23.74
CA THR A 579 -10.22 -24.98 -24.39
C THR A 579 -8.91 -24.73 -25.16
N THR A 580 -8.51 -23.49 -25.31
CA THR A 580 -7.26 -23.07 -25.99
C THR A 580 -6.32 -22.37 -25.02
N GLU A 581 -5.03 -22.37 -25.34
CA GLU A 581 -4.02 -21.65 -24.56
C GLU A 581 -4.23 -20.15 -24.65
N ARG A 582 -4.14 -19.44 -23.52
CA ARG A 582 -4.23 -17.97 -23.44
C ARG A 582 -3.53 -17.38 -22.22
N ALA A 583 -3.18 -16.11 -22.32
CA ALA A 583 -2.73 -15.31 -21.17
C ALA A 583 -3.93 -14.61 -20.52
N ILE A 584 -3.86 -14.44 -19.19
CA ILE A 584 -4.90 -13.77 -18.40
C ILE A 584 -4.29 -12.51 -17.80
N THR A 585 -4.97 -11.37 -17.96
CA THR A 585 -4.55 -10.08 -17.41
C THR A 585 -5.40 -9.72 -16.19
N LEU A 586 -4.73 -9.37 -15.10
CA LEU A 586 -5.32 -8.76 -13.91
C LEU A 586 -5.05 -7.26 -13.96
N ASP A 587 -6.08 -6.46 -14.16
CA ASP A 587 -6.04 -5.01 -13.99
C ASP A 587 -6.14 -4.69 -12.50
N PHE A 588 -5.23 -3.83 -12.00
CA PHE A 588 -5.16 -3.54 -10.56
C PHE A 588 -6.34 -2.71 -10.05
N VAL A 589 -6.90 -1.83 -10.88
CA VAL A 589 -8.10 -1.06 -10.50
C VAL A 589 -9.29 -2.01 -10.34
N GLN A 590 -9.49 -2.91 -11.32
CA GLN A 590 -10.55 -3.91 -11.24
C GLN A 590 -10.37 -4.86 -10.05
N ALA A 591 -9.13 -5.15 -9.69
CA ALA A 591 -8.78 -5.97 -8.54
C ALA A 591 -8.83 -5.21 -7.19
N GLY A 592 -9.30 -3.96 -7.15
CA GLY A 592 -9.35 -3.17 -5.91
C GLY A 592 -7.97 -2.76 -5.36
N MET A 593 -6.93 -2.80 -6.20
CA MET A 593 -5.56 -2.43 -5.89
C MET A 593 -5.25 -1.03 -6.42
N ASP A 594 -4.34 -0.31 -5.76
CA ASP A 594 -3.88 1.00 -6.24
C ASP A 594 -2.93 0.84 -7.44
N PRO A 595 -3.31 1.28 -8.66
CA PRO A 595 -2.50 1.11 -9.86
C PRO A 595 -1.19 1.93 -9.84
N GLN A 596 -1.04 2.88 -8.91
CA GLN A 596 0.17 3.71 -8.81
C GLN A 596 1.22 3.09 -7.90
N ARG A 597 0.86 2.12 -7.06
CA ARG A 597 1.77 1.44 -6.15
C ARG A 597 2.51 0.28 -6.81
N ARG A 598 3.64 -0.08 -6.21
CA ARG A 598 4.46 -1.22 -6.61
C ARG A 598 4.14 -2.42 -5.75
N TYR A 599 3.93 -3.54 -6.39
CA TYR A 599 3.63 -4.81 -5.73
C TYR A 599 4.70 -5.84 -6.01
N ALA A 600 5.24 -6.48 -4.98
CA ALA A 600 6.03 -7.70 -5.14
C ALA A 600 5.10 -8.84 -5.55
N VAL A 601 5.46 -9.57 -6.60
CA VAL A 601 4.66 -10.67 -7.16
C VAL A 601 5.39 -11.98 -6.99
N TRP A 602 4.76 -12.98 -6.41
CA TRP A 602 5.30 -14.33 -6.36
C TRP A 602 4.24 -15.40 -6.58
N SER A 603 4.69 -16.54 -7.13
CA SER A 603 3.85 -17.69 -7.45
C SER A 603 3.85 -18.68 -6.29
N PHE A 604 2.67 -18.99 -5.77
CA PHE A 604 2.48 -19.88 -4.63
C PHE A 604 2.95 -21.31 -4.91
N TRP A 605 2.42 -21.94 -5.96
CA TRP A 605 2.73 -23.33 -6.29
C TRP A 605 4.16 -23.54 -6.77
N ASP A 606 4.73 -22.57 -7.48
CA ASP A 606 6.08 -22.65 -8.02
C ASP A 606 7.14 -22.17 -7.04
N ASN A 607 6.74 -21.60 -5.89
CA ASN A 607 7.63 -20.99 -4.90
C ASN A 607 8.63 -20.00 -5.53
N ARG A 608 8.18 -19.22 -6.50
CA ARG A 608 9.05 -18.37 -7.33
C ARG A 608 8.63 -16.91 -7.28
N TYR A 609 9.60 -16.05 -7.02
CA TYR A 609 9.44 -14.60 -7.17
C TYR A 609 9.41 -14.23 -8.66
N LEU A 610 8.46 -13.41 -9.06
CA LEU A 610 8.22 -13.04 -10.45
C LEU A 610 8.61 -11.59 -10.75
N GLY A 611 8.96 -10.79 -9.73
CA GLY A 611 9.35 -9.39 -9.89
C GLY A 611 8.40 -8.42 -9.22
N VAL A 612 8.47 -7.16 -9.66
CA VAL A 612 7.60 -6.07 -9.18
C VAL A 612 6.66 -5.65 -10.30
N ALA A 613 5.38 -5.55 -10.00
CA ALA A 613 4.35 -5.10 -10.92
C ALA A 613 3.74 -3.75 -10.51
N LYS A 614 3.24 -3.01 -11.49
CA LYS A 614 2.51 -1.76 -11.32
C LYS A 614 1.42 -1.64 -12.38
N GLY A 615 0.21 -1.26 -11.99
CA GLY A 615 -0.93 -1.04 -12.88
C GLY A 615 -1.66 -2.32 -13.30
N SER A 616 -0.96 -3.36 -13.72
CA SER A 616 -1.52 -4.65 -14.13
C SER A 616 -0.50 -5.79 -14.05
N TRP A 617 -1.00 -7.01 -14.16
CA TRP A 617 -0.19 -8.23 -14.31
C TRP A 617 -0.78 -9.11 -15.37
N THR A 618 0.06 -9.63 -16.28
CA THR A 618 -0.35 -10.61 -17.29
C THR A 618 0.41 -11.92 -17.06
N THR A 619 -0.31 -13.04 -17.01
CA THR A 619 0.31 -14.37 -16.89
C THR A 619 1.08 -14.72 -18.16
N PRO A 620 2.05 -15.64 -18.10
CA PRO A 620 2.44 -16.41 -19.26
C PRO A 620 1.22 -17.08 -19.89
N THR A 621 1.37 -17.58 -21.11
CA THR A 621 0.33 -18.39 -21.75
C THR A 621 0.02 -19.62 -20.90
N LEU A 622 -1.24 -19.77 -20.49
CA LEU A 622 -1.75 -20.86 -19.68
C LEU A 622 -2.46 -21.89 -20.55
N ALA A 623 -2.11 -23.15 -20.41
CA ALA A 623 -2.86 -24.25 -21.01
C ALA A 623 -4.30 -24.33 -20.47
N PRO A 624 -5.23 -25.00 -21.17
CA PRO A 624 -6.58 -25.24 -20.64
C PRO A 624 -6.58 -25.81 -19.21
N SER A 625 -7.39 -25.24 -18.33
CA SER A 625 -7.49 -25.58 -16.91
C SER A 625 -6.26 -25.25 -16.04
N ALA A 626 -5.18 -24.76 -16.62
CA ALA A 626 -4.03 -24.29 -15.85
C ALA A 626 -4.28 -22.93 -15.22
N SER A 627 -3.58 -22.65 -14.14
CA SER A 627 -3.67 -21.37 -13.42
C SER A 627 -2.33 -20.88 -12.88
N GLN A 628 -2.30 -19.61 -12.53
CA GLN A 628 -1.32 -19.03 -11.63
C GLN A 628 -2.02 -18.60 -10.34
N HIS A 629 -1.53 -19.09 -9.21
CA HIS A 629 -1.89 -18.62 -7.87
C HIS A 629 -0.81 -17.65 -7.41
N LEU A 630 -1.15 -16.37 -7.31
CA LEU A 630 -0.23 -15.26 -7.15
C LEU A 630 -0.50 -14.49 -5.87
N CYS A 631 0.54 -13.99 -5.25
CA CYS A 631 0.45 -13.02 -4.17
C CYS A 631 1.07 -11.70 -4.62
N PHE A 632 0.33 -10.61 -4.44
CA PHE A 632 0.73 -9.23 -4.71
C PHE A 632 0.81 -8.50 -3.38
N THR A 633 2.02 -8.11 -2.95
CA THR A 633 2.22 -7.42 -1.66
C THR A 633 2.69 -6.00 -1.90
N ASP A 634 2.00 -5.03 -1.29
CA ASP A 634 2.28 -3.59 -1.40
C ASP A 634 3.65 -3.24 -0.79
N LEU A 635 4.59 -2.77 -1.62
CA LEU A 635 5.93 -2.36 -1.23
C LEU A 635 6.04 -0.88 -0.83
N ASP A 636 5.07 -0.06 -1.19
CA ASP A 636 5.12 1.39 -1.00
C ASP A 636 4.50 1.83 0.34
N ARG A 637 3.81 0.92 1.03
CA ARG A 637 3.25 1.18 2.36
C ARG A 637 4.32 1.39 3.43
N THR A 638 5.42 0.66 3.36
CA THR A 638 6.53 0.73 4.32
C THR A 638 7.87 0.89 3.61
N PRO A 639 8.13 2.04 2.98
CA PRO A 639 9.35 2.24 2.22
C PRO A 639 10.58 2.12 3.13
N ASN A 640 11.64 1.52 2.60
CA ASN A 640 12.93 1.32 3.27
C ASN A 640 12.93 0.41 4.51
N LYS A 641 11.90 -0.40 4.69
CA LYS A 641 11.87 -1.49 5.68
C LYS A 641 11.72 -2.83 4.97
N PRO A 642 12.18 -3.94 5.56
CA PRO A 642 11.84 -5.26 5.03
C PRO A 642 10.33 -5.50 5.11
N VAL A 643 9.77 -6.14 4.08
CA VAL A 643 8.34 -6.45 3.95
C VAL A 643 8.15 -7.96 3.83
N LEU A 644 7.31 -8.54 4.69
CA LEU A 644 6.87 -9.93 4.49
C LEU A 644 5.95 -9.95 3.26
N VAL A 645 6.42 -10.59 2.20
CA VAL A 645 5.68 -10.69 0.94
C VAL A 645 4.66 -11.79 0.98
N GLY A 646 4.96 -12.87 1.66
CA GLY A 646 4.06 -13.98 1.84
C GLY A 646 4.76 -15.24 2.31
N SER A 647 3.98 -16.33 2.32
CA SER A 647 4.44 -17.65 2.74
C SER A 647 3.75 -18.72 1.88
N ASN A 648 4.37 -19.87 1.74
CA ASN A 648 3.75 -21.02 1.10
C ASN A 648 3.21 -22.06 2.12
N LEU A 649 3.12 -21.70 3.39
CA LEU A 649 2.58 -22.56 4.43
C LEU A 649 1.04 -22.67 4.37
N HIS A 650 0.38 -21.66 3.79
CA HIS A 650 -1.06 -21.62 3.61
C HIS A 650 -1.43 -20.97 2.29
N ILE A 651 -2.56 -21.39 1.69
CA ILE A 651 -3.02 -20.97 0.36
C ILE A 651 -3.28 -19.44 0.27
N PHE A 652 -3.60 -18.78 1.36
CA PHE A 652 -3.73 -17.32 1.45
C PHE A 652 -2.40 -16.59 1.70
N CYS A 653 -1.27 -17.24 1.43
CA CYS A 653 0.03 -16.61 1.27
C CYS A 653 0.52 -15.77 2.47
N GLY A 654 0.25 -16.19 3.69
CA GLY A 654 0.66 -15.47 4.90
C GLY A 654 -0.50 -14.97 5.76
N ALA A 655 -1.72 -15.04 5.27
CA ALA A 655 -2.89 -14.52 5.99
C ALA A 655 -3.23 -15.33 7.24
N ALA A 656 -3.32 -16.66 7.12
CA ALA A 656 -3.75 -17.54 8.19
C ALA A 656 -2.59 -17.87 9.15
N GLU A 657 -1.39 -18.06 8.62
CA GLU A 657 -0.23 -18.53 9.36
C GLU A 657 0.62 -17.43 9.98
N THR A 658 0.36 -16.14 9.66
CA THR A 658 1.11 -15.02 10.24
C THR A 658 0.28 -14.32 11.31
N LYS A 659 0.77 -14.32 12.54
CA LYS A 659 0.10 -13.68 13.68
C LYS A 659 0.50 -12.21 13.83
N ARG A 660 1.78 -11.91 13.67
CA ARG A 660 2.32 -10.55 13.84
C ARG A 660 3.62 -10.37 13.07
N VAL A 661 3.79 -9.20 12.49
CA VAL A 661 5.06 -8.78 11.91
C VAL A 661 5.41 -7.40 12.43
N THR A 662 6.63 -7.22 12.92
CA THR A 662 7.20 -5.92 13.24
C THR A 662 8.43 -5.70 12.40
N SER A 663 8.54 -4.53 11.77
CA SER A 663 9.62 -4.22 10.86
C SER A 663 10.18 -2.83 11.11
N SER A 664 11.51 -2.73 11.18
CA SER A 664 12.29 -1.50 11.27
C SER A 664 13.30 -1.44 10.13
N ARG A 665 14.09 -0.37 10.04
CA ARG A 665 15.16 -0.31 9.04
C ARG A 665 16.28 -1.33 9.29
N GLY A 666 16.50 -1.73 10.56
CA GLY A 666 17.60 -2.60 10.97
C GLY A 666 17.19 -4.02 11.35
N SER A 667 15.90 -4.30 11.48
CA SER A 667 15.43 -5.60 11.95
C SER A 667 14.01 -5.91 11.51
N MET A 668 13.67 -7.19 11.46
CA MET A 668 12.33 -7.69 11.24
C MET A 668 12.06 -8.86 12.17
N GLN A 669 10.89 -8.87 12.79
CA GLN A 669 10.42 -9.97 13.63
C GLN A 669 9.10 -10.49 13.06
N ILE A 670 9.00 -11.79 12.86
CA ILE A 670 7.81 -12.49 12.36
C ILE A 670 7.38 -13.51 13.43
N GLU A 671 6.15 -13.41 13.87
CA GLU A 671 5.49 -14.36 14.73
C GLU A 671 4.45 -15.13 13.91
N LEU A 672 4.62 -16.45 13.82
CA LEU A 672 3.67 -17.31 13.13
C LEU A 672 2.56 -17.74 14.10
N ALA A 673 1.36 -17.97 13.55
CA ALA A 673 0.32 -18.71 14.23
C ALA A 673 0.80 -20.17 14.47
N ASP A 674 0.17 -20.86 15.40
CA ASP A 674 0.51 -22.26 15.70
C ASP A 674 0.21 -23.17 14.50
N ALA A 675 1.16 -23.20 13.57
CA ALA A 675 1.08 -24.00 12.35
C ALA A 675 1.55 -25.46 12.57
N GLY A 676 1.97 -25.83 13.79
CA GLY A 676 2.50 -27.17 14.07
C GLY A 676 3.85 -27.42 13.39
N ALA A 677 4.12 -28.69 13.08
CA ALA A 677 5.38 -29.14 12.46
C ALA A 677 5.38 -29.00 10.92
N ARG A 678 4.84 -27.91 10.40
CA ARG A 678 4.81 -27.64 8.95
C ARG A 678 6.16 -27.11 8.46
N GLU A 679 6.47 -27.46 7.22
CA GLU A 679 7.67 -27.01 6.54
C GLU A 679 7.29 -26.13 5.35
N GLY A 680 8.06 -25.08 5.13
CA GLY A 680 7.85 -24.22 3.98
C GLY A 680 8.78 -23.01 3.94
N TYR A 681 8.33 -21.96 3.27
CA TYR A 681 9.13 -20.77 3.03
C TYR A 681 8.35 -19.51 3.37
N LEU A 682 9.08 -18.56 3.98
CA LEU A 682 8.68 -17.17 4.08
C LEU A 682 9.43 -16.37 3.01
N PHE A 683 8.76 -15.45 2.36
CA PHE A 683 9.32 -14.56 1.35
C PHE A 683 9.35 -13.13 1.90
N VAL A 684 10.56 -12.55 1.96
CA VAL A 684 10.77 -11.21 2.49
C VAL A 684 11.43 -10.34 1.43
N TYR A 685 10.81 -9.23 1.10
CA TYR A 685 11.41 -8.21 0.25
C TYR A 685 12.29 -7.28 1.11
N SER A 686 13.58 -7.22 0.80
CA SER A 686 14.53 -6.34 1.46
C SER A 686 15.64 -5.93 0.50
N ARG A 687 15.85 -4.62 0.34
CA ARG A 687 16.95 -4.10 -0.48
C ARG A 687 18.33 -4.40 0.09
N LEU A 688 18.37 -4.73 1.38
CA LEU A 688 19.60 -5.02 2.09
C LEU A 688 19.61 -6.48 2.53
N PRO A 689 20.80 -7.09 2.69
CA PRO A 689 20.92 -8.47 3.13
C PRO A 689 20.28 -8.70 4.48
N LEU A 690 19.66 -9.89 4.60
CA LEU A 690 19.04 -10.37 5.83
C LEU A 690 19.91 -11.47 6.44
N VAL A 691 20.07 -11.41 7.74
CA VAL A 691 20.73 -12.47 8.51
C VAL A 691 19.86 -12.88 9.70
N LEU A 692 19.92 -14.15 10.05
CA LEU A 692 19.23 -14.68 11.21
C LEU A 692 19.83 -14.06 12.49
N ASN A 693 18.96 -13.50 13.34
CA ASN A 693 19.32 -13.07 14.68
C ASN A 693 18.94 -14.13 15.71
N ALA A 694 17.67 -14.55 15.69
CA ALA A 694 17.14 -15.57 16.59
C ALA A 694 15.95 -16.30 15.97
N ALA A 695 15.71 -17.52 16.39
CA ALA A 695 14.51 -18.29 16.10
C ALA A 695 14.08 -19.06 17.35
N SER A 696 12.77 -19.10 17.60
CA SER A 696 12.20 -19.93 18.69
C SER A 696 10.98 -20.69 18.17
N GLY A 697 10.85 -21.95 18.55
CA GLY A 697 9.79 -22.84 18.07
C GLY A 697 9.86 -23.21 16.59
N LEU A 698 10.88 -22.70 15.87
CA LEU A 698 11.15 -22.92 14.45
C LEU A 698 12.59 -23.37 14.25
N GLU A 699 12.79 -24.27 13.31
CA GLU A 699 14.07 -24.54 12.69
C GLU A 699 14.19 -23.75 11.40
N ILE A 700 15.30 -23.05 11.20
CA ILE A 700 15.58 -22.30 9.98
C ILE A 700 16.44 -23.17 9.08
N THR A 701 15.85 -23.66 7.99
CA THR A 701 16.52 -24.56 7.05
C THR A 701 17.43 -23.83 6.06
N GLY A 702 17.32 -22.50 5.98
CA GLY A 702 18.21 -21.66 5.18
C GLY A 702 17.64 -20.28 4.93
N ILE A 703 18.54 -19.33 4.62
CA ILE A 703 18.21 -17.99 4.12
C ILE A 703 18.96 -17.81 2.82
N ALA A 704 18.25 -17.59 1.73
CA ALA A 704 18.81 -17.43 0.41
C ALA A 704 18.13 -16.29 -0.36
N GLN A 705 18.88 -15.63 -1.22
CA GLN A 705 18.33 -14.66 -2.16
C GLN A 705 17.59 -15.40 -3.28
N ALA A 706 16.31 -15.12 -3.47
CA ALA A 706 15.44 -15.76 -4.45
C ALA A 706 15.10 -14.85 -5.65
N GLY A 707 15.71 -13.68 -5.72
CA GLY A 707 15.54 -12.69 -6.77
C GLY A 707 16.08 -11.33 -6.35
N GLU A 708 15.93 -10.32 -7.19
CA GLU A 708 16.34 -8.97 -6.85
C GLU A 708 15.56 -8.47 -5.62
N TYR A 709 16.27 -8.21 -4.54
CA TYR A 709 15.71 -7.81 -3.24
C TYR A 709 14.77 -8.81 -2.56
N MET A 710 14.61 -10.03 -3.13
CA MET A 710 13.75 -11.06 -2.55
C MET A 710 14.57 -12.11 -1.81
N TRP A 711 14.22 -12.34 -0.56
CA TRP A 711 14.82 -13.33 0.32
C TRP A 711 13.84 -14.44 0.62
N ARG A 712 14.27 -15.68 0.46
CA ARG A 712 13.52 -16.88 0.80
C ARG A 712 14.11 -17.48 2.07
N ILE A 713 13.27 -17.65 3.08
CA ILE A 713 13.65 -18.18 4.39
C ILE A 713 12.94 -19.50 4.57
N GLY A 714 13.69 -20.58 4.60
CA GLY A 714 13.17 -21.91 4.90
C GLY A 714 12.87 -22.05 6.38
N VAL A 715 11.66 -22.47 6.72
CA VAL A 715 11.19 -22.67 8.09
C VAL A 715 10.60 -24.06 8.24
N ALA A 716 10.87 -24.69 9.37
CA ALA A 716 10.24 -25.93 9.78
C ALA A 716 9.76 -25.79 11.24
N GLY A 717 8.47 -25.93 11.47
CA GLY A 717 7.90 -25.96 12.81
C GLY A 717 8.30 -27.24 13.53
N ARG A 718 8.56 -27.15 14.82
CA ARG A 718 8.95 -28.34 15.60
C ARG A 718 7.78 -28.96 16.34
N GLN A 719 6.92 -28.13 16.93
CA GLN A 719 5.87 -28.61 17.83
C GLN A 719 4.72 -27.60 17.93
N ARG A 720 3.49 -28.09 18.11
CA ARG A 720 2.33 -27.25 18.42
C ARG A 720 2.38 -26.70 19.84
N GLY A 721 1.66 -25.58 20.05
CA GLY A 721 1.58 -24.91 21.35
C GLY A 721 2.84 -24.14 21.75
N VAL A 722 3.88 -24.14 20.93
CA VAL A 722 5.09 -23.36 21.16
C VAL A 722 5.06 -22.13 20.26
N ALA A 723 5.32 -20.96 20.84
CA ALA A 723 5.39 -19.71 20.08
C ALA A 723 6.49 -19.80 19.00
N GLN A 724 6.09 -19.65 17.76
CA GLN A 724 6.97 -19.73 16.60
C GLN A 724 7.36 -18.31 16.18
N ARG A 725 8.62 -17.95 16.45
CA ARG A 725 9.15 -16.61 16.15
C ARG A 725 10.44 -16.69 15.37
N LEU A 726 10.59 -15.74 14.46
CA LEU A 726 11.79 -15.50 13.67
C LEU A 726 12.20 -14.04 13.81
N GLU A 727 13.46 -13.81 14.14
CA GLU A 727 14.06 -12.48 14.18
C GLU A 727 15.18 -12.38 13.15
N LEU A 728 15.12 -11.38 12.32
CA LEU A 728 16.08 -11.09 11.27
C LEU A 728 16.73 -9.73 11.51
N ASN A 729 18.03 -9.65 11.35
CA ASN A 729 18.75 -8.38 11.25
C ASN A 729 18.95 -8.00 9.79
N VAL A 730 18.81 -6.72 9.51
CA VAL A 730 19.13 -6.11 8.21
C VAL A 730 20.57 -5.63 8.28
N LEU A 731 21.43 -6.11 7.39
CA LEU A 731 22.80 -5.64 7.29
C LEU A 731 22.82 -4.24 6.66
N LEU A 732 22.76 -3.23 7.50
CA LEU A 732 22.85 -1.84 7.06
C LEU A 732 24.23 -1.57 6.48
N PRO A 733 24.34 -0.84 5.34
CA PRO A 733 25.63 -0.35 4.84
C PRO A 733 26.39 0.40 5.92
N VAL A 734 27.71 0.32 5.89
CA VAL A 734 28.59 1.00 6.87
C VAL A 734 28.21 2.47 7.04
N THR A 735 27.82 3.12 5.94
CA THR A 735 27.39 4.53 5.94
C THR A 735 26.06 4.81 6.66
N GLN A 736 25.28 3.80 6.96
CA GLN A 736 24.00 3.92 7.70
C GLN A 736 24.12 3.47 9.17
N GLN A 737 25.31 3.01 9.59
CA GLN A 737 25.55 2.57 10.95
C GLN A 737 26.01 3.74 11.81
N LEU A 738 25.50 3.84 13.03
CA LEU A 738 25.79 4.96 13.93
C LEU A 738 27.29 5.10 14.23
N TRP A 739 28.01 3.98 14.42
CA TRP A 739 29.44 3.99 14.70
C TRP A 739 30.28 4.62 13.56
N PHE A 740 29.82 4.48 12.29
CA PHE A 740 30.49 5.10 11.14
C PHE A 740 30.44 6.63 11.21
N TRP A 741 29.30 7.19 11.55
CA TRP A 741 29.17 8.64 11.73
C TRP A 741 29.87 9.14 12.99
N LEU A 742 29.92 8.34 14.05
CA LEU A 742 30.72 8.62 15.23
C LEU A 742 32.22 8.63 14.91
N LEU A 743 32.67 7.68 14.07
CA LEU A 743 34.04 7.66 13.59
C LEU A 743 34.36 8.90 12.76
N ILE A 744 33.50 9.25 11.78
CA ILE A 744 33.69 10.47 10.98
C ILE A 744 33.70 11.71 11.88
N ALA A 745 32.76 11.82 12.79
CA ALA A 745 32.71 12.93 13.74
C ALA A 745 33.99 13.01 14.59
N SER A 746 34.51 11.87 15.04
CA SER A 746 35.78 11.79 15.78
C SER A 746 36.98 12.25 14.92
N VAL A 747 37.02 11.81 13.65
CA VAL A 747 38.06 12.25 12.71
C VAL A 747 37.97 13.75 12.45
N VAL A 748 36.76 14.29 12.21
CA VAL A 748 36.55 15.73 11.99
C VAL A 748 36.93 16.52 13.22
N LEU A 749 36.58 16.08 14.41
CA LEU A 749 36.97 16.73 15.66
C LEU A 749 38.49 16.70 15.89
N SER A 750 39.14 15.60 15.55
CA SER A 750 40.57 15.43 15.65
C SER A 750 41.30 16.37 14.68
N LEU A 751 40.81 16.48 13.44
CA LEU A 751 41.33 17.41 12.43
C LEU A 751 41.09 18.86 12.85
N ALA A 752 39.94 19.20 13.39
CA ALA A 752 39.63 20.52 13.90
C ALA A 752 40.53 20.89 15.08
N PHE A 753 40.77 19.92 15.98
CA PHE A 753 41.71 20.10 17.09
C PHE A 753 43.16 20.32 16.59
N ALA A 754 43.61 19.49 15.63
CA ALA A 754 44.95 19.64 15.03
C ALA A 754 45.09 21.00 14.31
N ALA A 755 44.06 21.41 13.55
CA ALA A 755 44.02 22.72 12.88
C ALA A 755 44.05 23.88 13.91
N SER A 756 43.30 23.75 14.99
CA SER A 756 43.30 24.70 16.09
C SER A 756 44.72 24.84 16.72
N ARG A 757 45.34 23.68 17.00
CA ARG A 757 46.73 23.64 17.52
C ARG A 757 47.72 24.29 16.55
N TRP A 758 47.57 24.02 15.27
CA TRP A 758 48.40 24.62 14.23
C TRP A 758 48.19 26.13 14.13
N VAL A 759 46.96 26.62 14.13
CA VAL A 759 46.65 28.06 14.13
C VAL A 759 47.17 28.75 15.38
N VAL A 760 47.07 28.12 16.54
CA VAL A 760 47.64 28.63 17.79
C VAL A 760 49.19 28.71 17.69
N GLY A 761 49.80 27.66 17.12
CA GLY A 761 51.24 27.64 16.86
C GLY A 761 51.70 28.79 15.94
N LEU A 762 50.98 29.06 14.86
CA LEU A 762 51.25 30.17 13.95
C LEU A 762 51.09 31.54 14.63
N ARG A 763 50.13 31.72 15.50
CA ARG A 763 49.93 32.94 16.29
C ARG A 763 51.11 33.17 17.26
N PHE A 764 51.57 32.11 17.90
CA PHE A 764 52.75 32.19 18.78
C PHE A 764 54.01 32.59 18.03
N GLN A 765 54.26 32.03 16.84
CA GLN A 765 55.40 32.41 15.98
C GLN A 765 55.31 33.87 15.52
N ARG A 766 54.13 34.36 15.14
CA ARG A 766 53.94 35.77 14.79
C ARG A 766 54.21 36.73 15.96
N GLN A 767 53.78 36.40 17.16
CA GLN A 767 54.06 37.22 18.33
C GLN A 767 55.55 37.27 18.67
N HIS A 768 56.26 36.12 18.58
CA HIS A 768 57.72 36.10 18.78
C HIS A 768 58.48 36.95 17.75
N ALA A 769 58.08 36.96 16.50
CA ALA A 769 58.69 37.79 15.46
C ALA A 769 58.45 39.28 15.75
N LEU A 770 57.32 39.72 16.22
CA LEU A 770 57.03 41.09 16.59
C LEU A 770 57.85 41.55 17.81
N ASP A 771 58.07 40.69 18.77
CA ASP A 771 58.86 41.00 19.95
C ASP A 771 60.36 41.11 19.63
N GLN A 772 60.90 40.31 18.73
CA GLN A 772 62.27 40.44 18.23
C GLN A 772 62.52 41.74 17.47
N GLU A 773 61.52 42.18 16.70
CA GLU A 773 61.62 43.45 15.97
C GLU A 773 61.63 44.66 16.93
N ARG A 774 60.82 44.65 17.99
CA ARG A 774 60.84 45.67 19.04
C ARG A 774 62.24 45.82 19.72
N VAL A 775 62.89 44.67 19.96
CA VAL A 775 64.21 44.62 20.58
C VAL A 775 65.27 45.22 19.63
N ARG A 776 65.18 44.96 18.32
CA ARG A 776 66.04 45.49 17.31
C ARG A 776 65.90 47.00 17.24
N ILE A 777 64.70 47.54 17.15
CA ILE A 777 64.45 49.01 17.10
C ILE A 777 64.97 49.71 18.38
N ALA A 778 64.79 49.12 19.53
CA ALA A 778 65.30 49.65 20.81
C ALA A 778 66.83 49.76 20.81
N ARG A 779 67.53 48.83 20.16
CA ARG A 779 68.98 48.83 20.03
C ARG A 779 69.42 49.89 19.09
N ASP A 780 68.79 50.06 17.93
CA ASP A 780 69.17 51.10 16.92
C ASP A 780 68.96 52.50 17.53
N LEU A 781 67.90 52.72 18.30
CA LEU A 781 67.68 53.96 19.05
C LEU A 781 68.76 54.24 20.09
N HIS A 782 69.14 53.17 20.83
CA HIS A 782 70.14 53.32 21.88
C HIS A 782 71.51 53.72 21.29
N ASP A 783 71.90 53.15 20.12
CA ASP A 783 73.21 53.32 19.52
C ASP A 783 73.36 54.76 18.91
N GLU A 784 72.31 55.24 18.22
CA GLU A 784 72.38 56.55 17.52
C GLU A 784 72.20 57.71 18.52
N ILE A 785 71.24 57.64 19.42
CA ILE A 785 71.02 58.65 20.44
C ILE A 785 72.11 58.63 21.51
N GLY A 786 72.50 57.41 21.93
CA GLY A 786 73.56 57.24 22.92
C GLY A 786 74.92 57.83 22.51
N ALA A 787 75.31 57.64 21.24
CA ALA A 787 76.56 58.25 20.73
C ALA A 787 76.53 59.77 20.74
N ASN A 788 75.40 60.38 20.30
CA ASN A 788 75.29 61.86 20.27
C ASN A 788 75.22 62.48 21.68
N LEU A 789 74.49 61.81 22.59
CA LEU A 789 74.40 62.25 23.99
C LEU A 789 75.78 62.15 24.69
N SER A 790 76.56 61.09 24.35
CA SER A 790 77.87 60.94 24.85
C SER A 790 78.82 62.06 24.32
N HIS A 791 78.65 62.46 23.03
CA HIS A 791 79.44 63.56 22.41
C HIS A 791 79.04 64.90 23.04
N ILE A 792 77.74 65.12 23.31
CA ILE A 792 77.31 66.32 24.03
C ILE A 792 77.92 66.39 25.42
N SER A 793 77.93 65.26 26.15
CA SER A 793 78.50 65.18 27.48
C SER A 793 79.99 65.50 27.47
N ILE A 794 80.73 64.98 26.52
CA ILE A 794 82.19 65.22 26.36
C ILE A 794 82.41 66.70 26.06
N LEU A 795 81.77 67.26 25.07
CA LEU A 795 81.89 68.66 24.69
C LEU A 795 81.49 69.59 25.84
N SER A 796 80.48 69.28 26.54
CA SER A 796 79.99 70.06 27.73
C SER A 796 81.01 70.01 28.83
N SER A 797 81.61 68.85 29.08
CA SER A 797 82.74 68.66 30.03
C SER A 797 84.01 69.46 29.65
N LEU A 798 84.33 69.52 28.39
CA LEU A 798 85.39 70.25 27.87
C LEU A 798 85.18 71.77 27.96
N ALA A 799 83.94 72.26 27.74
CA ALA A 799 83.53 73.63 27.87
C ALA A 799 83.59 74.12 29.34
N ALA A 800 83.35 73.29 30.30
CA ALA A 800 83.29 73.53 31.73
C ALA A 800 84.62 73.39 32.46
N LYS A 801 85.67 73.00 31.79
CA LYS A 801 87.00 72.75 32.39
C LYS A 801 87.63 74.06 32.86
N PRO A 802 88.11 74.17 34.13
CA PRO A 802 88.70 75.34 34.67
C PRO A 802 90.03 75.66 33.88
N GLY A 803 90.16 76.93 33.32
CA GLY A 803 91.37 77.37 32.56
C GLY A 803 91.19 77.37 31.01
N THR A 804 89.93 76.94 30.51
CA THR A 804 89.60 77.01 29.10
C THR A 804 89.45 78.50 28.64
N ALA A 805 90.11 78.95 27.56
CA ALA A 805 89.99 80.31 27.00
C ALA A 805 88.54 80.62 26.64
N PRO A 806 87.97 81.81 26.86
CA PRO A 806 86.51 82.16 26.69
C PRO A 806 85.98 81.82 25.26
N ASP A 807 86.79 82.03 24.27
CA ASP A 807 86.46 81.75 22.87
C ASP A 807 86.32 80.20 22.55
N THR A 808 87.21 79.42 23.18
CA THR A 808 87.18 77.96 23.03
C THR A 808 85.94 77.36 23.78
N SER A 809 85.55 77.92 24.95
CA SER A 809 84.39 77.50 25.68
C SER A 809 83.05 77.84 24.90
N ARG A 810 83.00 79.01 24.24
CA ARG A 810 81.92 79.42 23.35
C ARG A 810 81.79 78.50 22.14
N ALA A 811 82.92 78.13 21.54
CA ALA A 811 82.93 77.15 20.45
C ALA A 811 82.37 75.79 20.89
N HIS A 812 82.83 75.24 22.00
CA HIS A 812 82.29 73.95 22.52
C HIS A 812 80.83 74.10 22.88
N ASN A 813 80.32 75.17 23.48
CA ASN A 813 78.90 75.35 23.81
C ASN A 813 78.06 75.47 22.53
N SER A 814 78.57 76.16 21.51
CA SER A 814 77.93 76.23 20.20
C SER A 814 77.80 74.82 19.54
N GLU A 815 78.87 74.06 19.66
CA GLU A 815 78.88 72.70 19.13
C GLU A 815 77.95 71.76 19.94
N VAL A 816 77.88 71.91 21.27
CA VAL A 816 76.85 71.17 22.10
C VAL A 816 75.44 71.55 21.67
N ALA A 817 75.15 72.84 21.45
CA ALA A 817 73.87 73.24 20.94
C ALA A 817 73.48 72.66 19.56
N ASN A 818 74.56 72.59 18.71
CA ASN A 818 74.40 72.04 17.38
C ASN A 818 74.06 70.49 17.41
N VAL A 819 74.91 69.74 18.15
CA VAL A 819 74.73 68.30 18.28
C VAL A 819 73.42 67.96 18.97
N ALA A 820 73.02 68.78 19.97
CA ALA A 820 71.72 68.59 20.61
C ALA A 820 70.52 68.75 19.64
N ARG A 821 70.57 69.80 18.78
CA ARG A 821 69.54 70.05 17.76
C ARG A 821 69.47 68.88 16.75
N GLN A 822 70.65 68.40 16.33
CA GLN A 822 70.73 67.28 15.39
C GLN A 822 70.19 66.00 16.01
N THR A 823 70.46 65.77 17.28
CA THR A 823 69.91 64.61 18.00
C THR A 823 68.35 64.64 18.12
N ILE A 824 67.82 65.80 18.41
CA ILE A 824 66.34 66.01 18.46
C ILE A 824 65.70 65.72 17.10
N LEU A 825 66.33 66.27 16.02
CA LEU A 825 65.81 66.04 14.67
C LEU A 825 65.98 64.61 14.24
N ALA A 826 66.98 63.85 14.62
CA ALA A 826 67.14 62.45 14.36
C ALA A 826 66.06 61.59 15.13
N PHE A 827 65.80 62.01 16.37
CA PHE A 827 64.78 61.37 17.19
C PHE A 827 63.38 61.52 16.59
N ASP A 828 62.99 62.71 16.14
CA ASP A 828 61.76 63.02 15.47
C ASP A 828 61.55 62.17 14.19
N GLU A 829 62.64 62.02 13.39
CA GLU A 829 62.61 61.17 12.16
C GLU A 829 62.37 59.70 12.49
N ILE A 830 62.98 59.18 13.55
CA ILE A 830 62.80 57.78 13.96
C ILE A 830 61.38 57.61 14.49
N LEU A 831 60.92 58.49 15.36
CA LEU A 831 59.57 58.44 15.91
C LEU A 831 58.52 58.52 14.80
N TRP A 832 58.70 59.40 13.81
CA TRP A 832 57.84 59.53 12.67
C TRP A 832 57.82 58.26 11.86
N SER A 833 58.98 57.63 11.60
CA SER A 833 59.08 56.40 10.77
C SER A 833 58.50 55.18 11.40
N ILE A 834 58.37 55.11 12.73
CA ILE A 834 57.83 53.94 13.49
C ILE A 834 56.34 54.10 13.75
N ASN A 835 55.79 55.33 13.71
CA ASN A 835 54.41 55.56 14.04
C ASN A 835 53.44 54.92 13.02
N PRO A 836 52.55 53.99 13.42
CA PRO A 836 51.59 53.35 12.53
C PRO A 836 50.64 54.29 11.79
N LYS A 837 50.42 55.50 12.33
CA LYS A 837 49.58 56.51 11.68
C LYS A 837 50.25 57.11 10.41
N ASN A 838 51.54 56.90 10.24
CA ASN A 838 52.31 57.41 9.11
C ASN A 838 52.63 56.29 8.05
N ASP A 839 51.97 55.17 8.15
CA ASP A 839 52.23 53.96 7.34
C ASP A 839 51.90 54.14 5.85
N SER A 840 51.18 55.15 5.46
CA SER A 840 50.73 55.36 4.09
C SER A 840 51.79 56.05 3.24
N LEU A 841 51.81 55.69 1.93
CA LEU A 841 52.66 56.31 0.95
C LEU A 841 52.45 57.83 0.88
N GLN A 842 51.24 58.31 1.01
CA GLN A 842 50.87 59.72 1.04
C GLN A 842 51.56 60.42 2.22
N SER A 843 51.54 59.84 3.41
CA SER A 843 52.19 60.40 4.59
C SER A 843 53.75 60.54 4.38
N LEU A 844 54.29 59.50 3.73
CA LEU A 844 55.78 59.54 3.42
C LEU A 844 56.12 60.61 2.43
N SER A 845 55.39 60.79 1.33
CA SER A 845 55.66 61.85 0.34
C SER A 845 55.54 63.26 0.94
N HIS A 846 54.46 63.50 1.73
CA HIS A 846 54.34 64.82 2.40
C HIS A 846 55.43 65.07 3.43
N PHE A 847 55.88 64.02 4.13
CA PHE A 847 56.97 64.16 5.09
C PHE A 847 58.30 64.48 4.39
N ILE A 848 58.55 63.80 3.24
CA ILE A 848 59.77 64.14 2.42
C ILE A 848 59.74 65.59 1.97
N CYS A 849 58.61 66.08 1.43
CA CYS A 849 58.49 67.46 1.01
C CYS A 849 58.73 68.45 2.15
N ARG A 850 57.99 68.27 3.26
CA ARG A 850 58.13 69.09 4.46
C ARG A 850 59.60 69.13 4.95
N ARG A 851 60.25 67.99 5.00
CA ARG A 851 61.63 67.83 5.45
C ARG A 851 62.65 68.48 4.50
N THR A 852 62.40 68.41 3.20
CA THR A 852 63.19 69.10 2.20
C THR A 852 63.13 70.65 2.38
N GLU A 853 61.87 71.11 2.60
CA GLU A 853 61.67 72.55 2.85
C GLU A 853 62.40 73.03 4.15
N GLU A 854 62.25 72.31 5.25
CA GLU A 854 62.90 72.60 6.52
C GLU A 854 64.40 72.63 6.46
N ILE A 855 65.03 71.76 5.61
CA ILE A 855 66.47 71.66 5.46
C ILE A 855 67.00 72.74 4.52
N LEU A 856 66.32 73.14 3.46
CA LEU A 856 66.78 74.11 2.45
C LEU A 856 66.39 75.57 2.75
N ALA A 857 65.32 75.80 3.52
CA ALA A 857 64.85 77.18 3.87
C ALA A 857 65.91 78.05 4.52
N PRO A 858 66.75 77.54 5.47
CA PRO A 858 67.81 78.40 6.06
C PRO A 858 68.92 78.92 5.05
N ALA A 859 69.08 78.16 3.94
CA ALA A 859 70.00 78.52 2.89
C ALA A 859 69.40 79.40 1.79
N LYS A 860 68.12 79.78 1.94
CA LYS A 860 67.38 80.65 0.99
C LYS A 860 67.27 80.04 -0.42
N LEU A 861 67.28 78.71 -0.56
CA LEU A 861 67.13 77.99 -1.83
C LEU A 861 65.68 77.94 -2.19
N ALA A 862 65.31 78.27 -3.43
CA ALA A 862 63.96 78.11 -3.90
C ALA A 862 63.60 76.62 -4.10
N CYS A 863 62.53 76.11 -3.41
CA CYS A 863 62.08 74.75 -3.56
C CYS A 863 60.84 74.68 -4.41
N GLN A 864 60.79 73.79 -5.40
CA GLN A 864 59.59 73.51 -6.20
C GLN A 864 59.25 72.07 -5.96
N PHE A 865 57.95 71.84 -5.55
CA PHE A 865 57.45 70.49 -5.24
C PHE A 865 56.42 70.08 -6.27
N GLU A 866 56.53 68.89 -6.78
CA GLU A 866 55.55 68.27 -7.65
C GLU A 866 55.14 66.85 -7.07
N LEU A 867 53.93 66.75 -6.60
CA LEU A 867 53.38 65.56 -6.00
C LEU A 867 52.27 65.00 -6.90
N ASP A 868 52.28 63.75 -7.17
CA ASP A 868 51.21 63.08 -7.85
C ASP A 868 49.89 63.22 -7.02
N GLU A 869 48.80 63.75 -7.61
CA GLU A 869 47.54 64.01 -6.87
C GLU A 869 46.85 62.78 -6.37
N SER A 870 47.20 61.62 -6.88
CA SER A 870 46.54 60.33 -6.52
C SER A 870 47.53 59.23 -6.11
N PHE A 871 48.20 59.38 -4.97
CA PHE A 871 48.95 58.28 -4.40
C PHE A 871 47.99 57.15 -3.94
N PRO A 872 48.18 55.89 -4.36
CA PRO A 872 47.46 54.79 -3.83
C PRO A 872 47.68 54.64 -2.32
N ASN A 873 46.63 54.30 -1.56
CA ASN A 873 46.76 54.06 -0.13
C ASN A 873 47.54 52.79 0.14
N ARG A 874 48.81 52.78 -0.09
CA ARG A 874 49.67 51.60 0.12
C ARG A 874 50.45 51.76 1.43
N PHE A 875 50.55 50.61 2.11
CA PHE A 875 51.38 50.52 3.32
C PHE A 875 52.83 50.48 2.95
N VAL A 876 53.63 51.36 3.63
CA VAL A 876 55.08 51.36 3.50
C VAL A 876 55.69 50.96 4.86
N PRO A 877 56.42 49.80 4.92
CA PRO A 877 56.99 49.34 6.17
C PRO A 877 57.92 50.37 6.81
N PRO A 878 58.00 50.44 8.14
CA PRO A 878 58.80 51.40 8.87
C PRO A 878 60.28 51.42 8.41
N GLN A 879 60.83 50.25 8.12
CA GLN A 879 62.24 50.16 7.63
C GLN A 879 62.44 50.86 6.27
N ARG A 880 61.50 50.67 5.34
CA ARG A 880 61.53 51.31 4.01
C ARG A 880 61.41 52.83 4.11
N ARG A 881 60.48 53.28 5.01
CA ARG A 881 60.28 54.73 5.27
C ARG A 881 61.56 55.35 5.83
N HIS A 882 62.13 54.77 6.87
CA HIS A 882 63.35 55.30 7.52
C HIS A 882 64.53 55.29 6.58
N GLY A 883 64.78 54.20 5.88
CA GLY A 883 65.91 54.08 4.95
C GLY A 883 65.87 55.08 3.78
N LEU A 884 64.58 55.29 3.20
CA LEU A 884 64.40 56.27 2.16
C LEU A 884 64.64 57.74 2.67
N LEU A 885 64.17 58.11 3.85
CA LEU A 885 64.32 59.41 4.46
C LEU A 885 65.77 59.72 4.71
N LEU A 886 66.54 58.76 5.17
CA LEU A 886 67.95 58.93 5.36
C LEU A 886 68.74 59.19 4.01
N ALA A 887 68.33 58.50 2.94
CA ALA A 887 68.90 58.73 1.61
C ALA A 887 68.53 60.08 1.05
N VAL A 888 67.27 60.52 1.19
CA VAL A 888 66.82 61.89 0.80
C VAL A 888 67.60 62.98 1.58
N LYS A 889 67.77 62.78 2.89
CA LYS A 889 68.54 63.72 3.77
C LYS A 889 69.97 63.88 3.31
N GLU A 890 70.63 62.76 2.97
CA GLU A 890 71.99 62.79 2.48
C GLU A 890 72.08 63.55 1.15
N ALA A 891 71.13 63.36 0.23
CA ALA A 891 71.05 64.12 -1.00
C ALA A 891 70.93 65.66 -0.77
N LEU A 892 69.96 65.99 0.18
CA LEU A 892 69.85 67.44 0.56
C LEU A 892 71.08 68.03 1.15
N HIS A 893 71.77 67.30 2.01
CA HIS A 893 73.06 67.72 2.56
C HIS A 893 74.12 67.93 1.49
N ASN A 894 74.17 67.12 0.46
CA ASN A 894 75.08 67.29 -0.63
C ASN A 894 74.77 68.54 -1.47
N ILE A 895 73.46 68.81 -1.67
CA ILE A 895 73.06 70.07 -2.32
C ILE A 895 73.56 71.30 -1.53
N LEU A 896 73.29 71.29 -0.22
CA LEU A 896 73.71 72.42 0.63
C LEU A 896 75.26 72.69 0.68
N LYS A 897 76.04 71.57 0.71
CA LYS A 897 77.51 71.68 0.87
C LYS A 897 78.28 71.88 -0.45
N HIS A 898 77.66 71.32 -1.53
CA HIS A 898 78.52 71.17 -2.72
C HIS A 898 77.94 71.81 -3.99
N ALA A 899 76.60 71.95 -4.09
CA ALA A 899 75.96 72.31 -5.36
C ALA A 899 76.06 73.81 -5.67
N GLY A 900 76.08 74.75 -4.66
CA GLY A 900 76.00 76.18 -4.93
C GLY A 900 74.72 76.54 -5.73
N ALA A 901 73.67 75.76 -5.58
CA ALA A 901 72.38 75.86 -6.27
C ALA A 901 71.61 77.11 -5.80
N THR A 902 70.67 77.56 -6.63
CA THR A 902 69.70 78.64 -6.28
C THR A 902 68.26 78.09 -6.24
N ARG A 903 68.03 76.88 -6.87
CA ARG A 903 66.74 76.22 -6.96
C ARG A 903 66.88 74.70 -6.86
N VAL A 904 66.01 74.07 -6.12
CA VAL A 904 65.88 72.66 -6.03
C VAL A 904 64.47 72.28 -6.41
N GLU A 905 64.32 71.25 -7.26
CA GLU A 905 63.01 70.66 -7.64
C GLU A 905 62.94 69.24 -7.03
N LEU A 906 61.85 68.94 -6.35
CA LEU A 906 61.53 67.59 -5.80
C LEU A 906 60.22 67.09 -6.40
N ARG A 907 60.28 65.95 -7.04
CA ARG A 907 59.06 65.26 -7.53
C ARG A 907 58.91 63.93 -6.83
N CYS A 908 57.69 63.66 -6.36
CA CYS A 908 57.33 62.36 -5.85
C CYS A 908 56.22 61.78 -6.76
N MET A 909 56.45 60.63 -7.36
CA MET A 909 55.48 60.00 -8.28
C MET A 909 55.46 58.47 -8.15
N MET A 910 54.42 57.86 -8.71
CA MET A 910 54.32 56.38 -8.88
C MET A 910 54.66 56.02 -10.33
N ASP A 911 55.60 55.09 -10.52
CA ASP A 911 55.83 54.41 -11.78
C ASP A 911 55.52 52.92 -11.63
N ALA A 912 54.26 52.55 -12.06
CA ALA A 912 53.63 51.25 -11.80
C ALA A 912 53.61 50.89 -10.31
N ALA A 913 54.45 49.96 -9.85
CA ALA A 913 54.56 49.55 -8.44
C ALA A 913 55.74 50.12 -7.70
N VAL A 914 56.46 51.10 -8.31
CA VAL A 914 57.63 51.66 -7.77
C VAL A 914 57.37 53.10 -7.35
N PHE A 915 57.68 53.47 -6.12
CA PHE A 915 57.66 54.83 -5.64
C PHE A 915 58.97 55.50 -6.06
N VAL A 916 58.86 56.64 -6.74
CA VAL A 916 60.00 57.38 -7.28
C VAL A 916 60.08 58.75 -6.62
N VAL A 917 61.22 59.06 -6.03
CA VAL A 917 61.58 60.40 -5.55
C VAL A 917 62.70 60.94 -6.42
N LEU A 918 62.42 61.97 -7.18
CA LEU A 918 63.38 62.67 -8.02
C LEU A 918 63.73 64.02 -7.41
N MET A 919 64.99 64.27 -7.20
CA MET A 919 65.52 65.51 -6.67
C MET A 919 66.54 66.13 -7.69
N SER A 920 66.35 67.39 -8.09
CA SER A 920 67.19 68.03 -9.07
C SER A 920 67.57 69.43 -8.58
N ASP A 921 68.85 69.80 -8.67
CA ASP A 921 69.35 71.13 -8.37
C ASP A 921 69.96 71.79 -9.63
N ASN A 922 69.99 73.13 -9.65
CA ASN A 922 70.55 73.87 -10.73
C ASN A 922 71.98 74.41 -10.41
N GLY A 923 72.73 73.71 -9.59
CA GLY A 923 74.07 74.06 -9.09
C GLY A 923 75.20 73.85 -10.08
N CYS A 924 76.38 73.83 -9.57
CA CYS A 924 77.62 73.68 -10.41
C CYS A 924 77.80 72.31 -11.04
N GLY A 925 77.02 71.27 -10.59
CA GLY A 925 77.17 69.86 -10.99
C GLY A 925 78.64 69.40 -10.86
N PHE A 926 78.79 68.11 -11.18
CA PHE A 926 80.15 67.47 -11.16
C PHE A 926 80.19 66.30 -12.11
N ASP A 927 81.36 65.83 -12.42
CA ASP A 927 81.57 64.59 -13.17
C ASP A 927 81.51 63.39 -12.21
N PRO A 928 80.49 62.55 -12.25
CA PRO A 928 80.31 61.39 -11.33
C PRO A 928 81.48 60.40 -11.43
N GLN A 929 82.14 60.27 -12.63
CA GLN A 929 83.24 59.33 -12.82
C GLN A 929 84.54 59.87 -12.22
N ALA A 930 84.76 61.19 -12.31
CA ALA A 930 85.90 61.87 -11.72
C ALA A 930 85.83 61.85 -10.18
N VAL A 931 84.60 61.95 -9.58
CA VAL A 931 84.40 61.88 -8.14
C VAL A 931 84.58 60.47 -7.63
N ALA A 932 84.09 59.44 -8.36
CA ALA A 932 84.23 58.03 -7.99
C ALA A 932 85.74 57.63 -7.91
N SER A 933 86.54 58.14 -8.79
CA SER A 933 88.04 57.90 -8.80
C SER A 933 88.77 58.62 -7.71
N ALA A 934 88.32 59.80 -7.30
CA ALA A 934 88.88 60.62 -6.24
C ALA A 934 88.51 60.19 -4.82
N THR A 935 87.34 59.52 -4.66
CA THR A 935 86.82 59.13 -3.35
C THR A 935 87.64 58.05 -2.67
N GLN A 936 88.49 57.32 -3.42
CA GLN A 936 89.38 56.34 -2.84
C GLN A 936 90.51 56.91 -1.96
N ARG A 937 90.63 58.25 -1.92
CA ARG A 937 91.69 58.94 -1.17
C ARG A 937 91.29 59.98 -0.09
N ARG A 938 89.98 60.28 0.04
CA ARG A 938 89.51 61.20 1.10
C ARG A 938 88.02 60.91 1.47
N GLN A 939 87.77 60.60 2.72
CA GLN A 939 86.54 60.53 3.49
C GLN A 939 85.29 61.24 2.89
N GLY A 940 84.57 60.62 1.93
CA GLY A 940 83.31 61.10 1.43
C GLY A 940 82.43 59.95 0.98
N HIS A 941 81.86 59.20 1.89
CA HIS A 941 80.99 58.00 1.64
C HIS A 941 79.48 58.29 1.36
N GLY A 942 79.11 59.58 1.19
CA GLY A 942 77.66 59.94 1.11
C GLY A 942 76.94 59.37 -0.07
N LEU A 943 77.52 59.42 -1.28
CA LEU A 943 76.88 58.87 -2.49
C LEU A 943 76.82 57.37 -2.47
N GLU A 944 77.73 56.65 -1.95
CA GLU A 944 77.80 55.20 -1.80
C GLU A 944 76.82 54.72 -0.73
N ASN A 945 76.67 55.48 0.35
CA ASN A 945 75.68 55.19 1.42
C ASN A 945 74.24 55.31 0.93
N MET A 946 73.97 56.32 0.07
CA MET A 946 72.66 56.47 -0.52
C MET A 946 72.31 55.26 -1.42
N ARG A 947 73.23 54.82 -2.27
CA ARG A 947 73.04 53.62 -3.15
C ARG A 947 72.87 52.34 -2.34
N ARG A 948 73.77 52.14 -1.36
CA ARG A 948 73.70 50.94 -0.49
C ARG A 948 72.37 50.89 0.28
N ARG A 949 71.92 51.99 0.87
CA ARG A 949 70.63 52.00 1.64
C ARG A 949 69.49 51.73 0.76
N LEU A 950 69.40 52.25 -0.45
CA LEU A 950 68.31 51.92 -1.35
C LEU A 950 68.35 50.44 -1.81
N ALA A 951 69.57 49.93 -2.10
CA ALA A 951 69.73 48.51 -2.46
C ALA A 951 69.36 47.57 -1.33
N GLU A 952 69.59 47.85 -0.06
CA GLU A 952 69.15 47.09 1.13
C GLU A 952 67.63 47.08 1.27
N LEU A 953 66.94 48.12 0.74
CA LEU A 953 65.50 48.19 0.68
C LEU A 953 64.88 47.60 -0.57
N GLY A 954 65.65 46.95 -1.44
CA GLY A 954 65.27 46.46 -2.75
C GLY A 954 65.02 47.51 -3.81
N GLY A 955 65.52 48.76 -3.57
CA GLY A 955 65.39 49.90 -4.46
C GLY A 955 66.68 50.27 -5.19
N GLU A 956 66.62 51.34 -5.98
CA GLU A 956 67.76 51.85 -6.78
C GLU A 956 67.94 53.35 -6.60
N CYS A 957 69.17 53.78 -6.49
CA CYS A 957 69.54 55.22 -6.49
C CYS A 957 70.38 55.55 -7.74
N ARG A 958 69.81 56.34 -8.64
CA ARG A 958 70.46 56.87 -9.85
C ARG A 958 70.86 58.29 -9.64
N LEU A 959 72.05 58.62 -10.12
CA LEU A 959 72.60 59.97 -10.04
C LEU A 959 73.10 60.37 -11.44
N GLU A 960 72.67 61.51 -11.90
CA GLU A 960 73.04 62.16 -13.15
C GLU A 960 73.57 63.57 -12.83
N SER A 961 74.73 63.84 -13.19
CA SER A 961 75.39 65.20 -12.98
C SER A 961 76.39 65.46 -14.06
N SER A 962 76.52 66.74 -14.46
CA SER A 962 77.61 67.20 -15.33
C SER A 962 77.98 68.60 -14.94
N ALA A 963 79.26 68.96 -15.09
CA ALA A 963 79.79 70.28 -14.72
C ALA A 963 79.04 71.46 -15.40
N GLY A 964 78.53 72.39 -14.62
CA GLY A 964 77.74 73.55 -15.06
C GLY A 964 76.18 73.26 -15.22
N ASN A 965 75.71 72.04 -15.10
CA ASN A 965 74.28 71.70 -15.38
C ASN A 965 73.52 71.19 -14.19
N GLY A 966 74.00 71.28 -12.93
CA GLY A 966 73.43 70.85 -11.75
C GLY A 966 73.44 69.29 -11.55
N THR A 967 72.74 68.79 -10.57
CA THR A 967 72.66 67.33 -10.24
C THR A 967 71.28 66.90 -10.15
N ARG A 968 70.99 65.67 -10.69
CA ARG A 968 69.71 64.97 -10.56
C ARG A 968 69.92 63.61 -9.86
N ILE A 969 69.16 63.37 -8.77
CA ILE A 969 69.19 62.14 -8.05
C ILE A 969 67.78 61.53 -8.10
N THR A 970 67.70 60.27 -8.49
CA THR A 970 66.41 59.53 -8.55
C THR A 970 66.47 58.29 -7.62
N PHE A 971 65.63 58.30 -6.62
CA PHE A 971 65.43 57.15 -5.73
C PHE A 971 64.23 56.36 -6.21
N ARG A 972 64.36 55.09 -6.50
CA ARG A 972 63.29 54.16 -6.92
C ARG A 972 63.17 53.13 -5.85
N LEU A 973 61.95 53.04 -5.23
CA LEU A 973 61.65 52.11 -4.17
C LEU A 973 60.46 51.22 -4.60
N PRO A 974 60.68 49.93 -4.90
CA PRO A 974 59.56 48.99 -5.15
C PRO A 974 58.67 48.90 -3.92
N LEU A 975 57.33 48.93 -4.17
CA LEU A 975 56.33 48.74 -3.15
C LEU A 975 55.57 47.49 -3.53
N ASP A 976 55.73 46.40 -2.80
CA ASP A 976 55.05 45.07 -2.99
C ASP A 976 53.58 45.14 -2.63
#